data_8e4c94a0b355e433f293d5c114a4713e
#
_entry.id   8e4c94a0b355e433f293d5c114a4713e
#
_cell.length_a   1.000
_cell.length_b   1.000
_cell.length_c   1.000
_cell.angle_alpha   90.00
_cell.angle_beta   90.00
_cell.angle_gamma   90.00
#
_symmetry.space_group_name_H-M   'P 1'
#
loop_
_entity.id
_entity.type
_entity.pdbx_description
1 polymer ?
#
loop_
_entity_poly.entity_id
_entity_poly.type
_entity_poly.pdbx_seq_one_letter_code
_entity_poly.pdbx_strand_id
1 'polypeptide(L)'
;MRRRAWIVGLAIALATPWAAAAELRPSWECLPADTAFMVRVPGLGEFWKTIQERTKFGAVALGPKRLEGLWQAIASIQDDEGEWSLEQYEESLQKYGLETSDLVKVLDAEFGGSLVLRHRDKKTPLAMMLAWLEPGNEGAGKLLAAIRQQLEESADEEHAPKRTDIELAGHEVMMTAIPVIELDMDGVDLPDEGEFDEAALDALVERMKNAKAQKTGERYTFVAVMDGRLLVGSGLTTFADPEGDADEAAGVEEMRRIFATFLEAHSGGGEPALAGVYREPAIAAAALPGMPLVEIVAMPSVLVSVLNAESGLDEATVQARLATVGVDDIGSVVLRQNFDAGRWKATMAMTLPAPRHGFLEILDQPCDASEVPAFVTREVAEFGQLSLDLGAAYKTVRQLLLAQAEGEQVANMYSVADMQSQAWLGVDVATVLSGLGTRHWFLTFPPQIAEVLAKARAADESGEEVSTVADRLAAVWQIADEGPYVKLLGRLAQLAGGGQLEEEQGFKGVRIPGGAAFYVGRGHLVMALGEGVLEKTLAAIRTPPQGDTSLRESDVPRRAAELLPARPARGYGVSDATRTGGSLGMLRDLAEAMEPDDIEDESMRGVFVALKDLLPSAREMEGMFGIGTTLLRMTDDGLLYETAWEMPAP
;
A
#
# COMPACT_ATOMS: atom_id res chain seq x y z
N MET A 1 -17.25 13.19 20.96
CA MET A 1 -18.23 12.16 20.52
C MET A 1 -17.73 11.28 19.36
N ARG A 2 -17.20 11.80 18.24
CA ARG A 2 -16.65 10.97 17.13
C ARG A 2 -15.53 9.99 17.57
N ARG A 3 -14.71 10.35 18.56
CA ARG A 3 -13.58 9.54 19.06
C ARG A 3 -14.03 8.25 19.78
N ARG A 4 -15.15 8.24 20.50
CA ARG A 4 -15.61 7.05 21.25
C ARG A 4 -16.12 5.92 20.35
N ALA A 5 -16.71 6.24 19.20
CA ALA A 5 -17.17 5.23 18.24
C ALA A 5 -16.02 4.43 17.59
N TRP A 6 -14.82 5.02 17.49
CA TRP A 6 -13.64 4.35 16.96
C TRP A 6 -13.03 3.33 17.92
N ILE A 7 -13.10 3.58 19.23
CA ILE A 7 -12.58 2.64 20.25
C ILE A 7 -13.40 1.35 20.27
N VAL A 8 -14.72 1.45 20.10
CA VAL A 8 -15.58 0.25 19.97
C VAL A 8 -15.32 -0.48 18.66
N GLY A 9 -15.12 0.23 17.56
CA GLY A 9 -14.75 -0.38 16.28
C GLY A 9 -13.40 -1.12 16.36
N LEU A 10 -12.43 -0.58 17.08
CA LEU A 10 -11.12 -1.21 17.28
C LEU A 10 -11.18 -2.34 18.31
N ALA A 11 -11.94 -2.17 19.41
CA ALA A 11 -12.19 -3.23 20.40
C ALA A 11 -12.95 -4.41 19.77
N ILE A 12 -13.92 -4.13 18.89
CA ILE A 12 -14.62 -5.18 18.11
C ILE A 12 -13.64 -5.86 17.13
N ALA A 13 -12.67 -5.13 16.60
CA ALA A 13 -11.64 -5.71 15.74
C ALA A 13 -10.59 -6.54 16.48
N LEU A 14 -10.54 -6.46 17.79
CA LEU A 14 -9.45 -7.02 18.58
C LEU A 14 -9.82 -8.09 19.65
N ALA A 15 -10.99 -8.70 19.80
CA ALA A 15 -11.34 -9.62 20.90
C ALA A 15 -11.65 -11.07 20.54
N THR A 16 -10.82 -12.09 20.85
CA THR A 16 -11.23 -13.42 21.40
C THR A 16 -10.41 -14.66 21.03
N PRO A 17 -10.49 -15.80 21.74
CA PRO A 17 -10.23 -17.10 21.14
C PRO A 17 -11.00 -18.34 21.65
N TRP A 18 -10.84 -19.35 20.89
CA TRP A 18 -10.74 -20.82 20.97
C TRP A 18 -11.85 -21.63 21.66
N ALA A 19 -12.55 -22.42 20.83
CA ALA A 19 -12.90 -23.81 21.11
C ALA A 19 -13.05 -24.56 19.79
N ALA A 20 -12.57 -25.81 19.74
CA ALA A 20 -12.64 -26.69 18.59
C ALA A 20 -14.09 -26.82 18.10
N ALA A 21 -14.39 -26.14 17.01
CA ALA A 21 -15.62 -26.29 16.26
C ALA A 21 -15.46 -27.40 15.22
N ALA A 22 -16.53 -28.12 14.95
CA ALA A 22 -16.66 -28.88 13.72
C ALA A 22 -16.20 -28.04 12.53
N GLU A 23 -15.80 -28.66 11.42
CA GLU A 23 -15.33 -27.97 10.20
C GLU A 23 -16.39 -26.96 9.68
N LEU A 24 -16.50 -25.85 10.37
CA LEU A 24 -17.30 -24.72 9.91
C LEU A 24 -16.60 -24.12 8.71
N ARG A 25 -17.39 -23.74 7.71
CA ARG A 25 -16.86 -23.04 6.53
C ARG A 25 -16.17 -21.76 6.99
N PRO A 26 -14.93 -21.46 6.56
CA PRO A 26 -14.24 -20.21 6.90
C PRO A 26 -15.09 -18.99 6.53
N SER A 27 -15.06 -17.93 7.34
CA SER A 27 -15.93 -16.76 7.14
C SER A 27 -15.67 -16.05 5.80
N TRP A 28 -14.43 -16.05 5.31
CA TRP A 28 -14.09 -15.49 4.01
C TRP A 28 -14.72 -16.25 2.83
N GLU A 29 -15.01 -17.55 2.98
CA GLU A 29 -15.74 -18.33 1.97
C GLU A 29 -17.24 -18.00 1.93
N CYS A 30 -17.75 -17.36 2.99
CA CYS A 30 -19.17 -17.00 3.11
C CYS A 30 -19.50 -15.63 2.49
N LEU A 31 -18.53 -14.92 1.95
CA LEU A 31 -18.73 -13.60 1.36
C LEU A 31 -19.60 -13.65 0.10
N PRO A 32 -20.42 -12.61 -0.15
CA PRO A 32 -21.23 -12.50 -1.37
C PRO A 32 -20.40 -12.43 -2.65
N ALA A 33 -20.98 -12.82 -3.78
CA ALA A 33 -20.33 -12.87 -5.10
C ALA A 33 -19.91 -11.48 -5.63
N ASP A 34 -20.55 -10.45 -5.16
CA ASP A 34 -20.29 -9.04 -5.47
C ASP A 34 -19.34 -8.35 -4.47
N THR A 35 -18.54 -9.15 -3.77
CA THR A 35 -17.42 -8.66 -2.96
C THR A 35 -16.34 -8.07 -3.87
N ALA A 36 -16.07 -6.77 -3.72
CA ALA A 36 -15.04 -6.07 -4.49
C ALA A 36 -13.64 -6.20 -3.87
N PHE A 37 -13.60 -6.33 -2.54
CA PHE A 37 -12.36 -6.35 -1.78
C PHE A 37 -12.53 -7.14 -0.49
N MET A 38 -11.50 -7.88 -0.10
CA MET A 38 -11.44 -8.62 1.17
C MET A 38 -10.04 -8.50 1.77
N VAL A 39 -9.99 -8.34 3.08
CA VAL A 39 -8.78 -8.52 3.90
C VAL A 39 -9.06 -9.61 4.93
N ARG A 40 -8.12 -10.52 5.09
CA ARG A 40 -8.16 -11.60 6.07
C ARG A 40 -6.85 -11.64 6.84
N VAL A 41 -6.96 -11.79 8.15
CA VAL A 41 -5.85 -11.99 9.08
C VAL A 41 -6.15 -13.21 9.93
N PRO A 42 -5.52 -14.36 9.67
CA PRO A 42 -5.86 -15.63 10.32
C PRO A 42 -5.52 -15.74 11.79
N GLY A 43 -4.65 -14.87 12.32
CA GLY A 43 -4.26 -14.86 13.73
C GLY A 43 -2.96 -14.08 13.94
N LEU A 44 -3.07 -12.86 14.48
CA LEU A 44 -1.90 -12.00 14.72
C LEU A 44 -1.07 -12.46 15.92
N GLY A 45 -1.69 -12.99 16.96
CA GLY A 45 -1.00 -13.32 18.20
C GLY A 45 0.00 -14.46 18.02
N GLU A 46 -0.39 -15.55 17.34
CA GLU A 46 0.53 -16.66 17.06
C GLU A 46 1.64 -16.24 16.09
N PHE A 47 1.29 -15.45 15.08
CA PHE A 47 2.27 -14.85 14.18
C PHE A 47 3.27 -13.97 14.93
N TRP A 48 2.76 -13.06 15.78
CA TRP A 48 3.56 -12.17 16.60
C TRP A 48 4.52 -12.92 17.51
N LYS A 49 4.01 -13.91 18.23
CA LYS A 49 4.81 -14.80 19.08
C LYS A 49 5.88 -15.52 18.27
N THR A 50 5.52 -16.05 17.10
CA THR A 50 6.45 -16.75 16.22
C THR A 50 7.58 -15.84 15.73
N ILE A 51 7.27 -14.62 15.30
CA ILE A 51 8.28 -13.64 14.89
C ILE A 51 9.14 -13.23 16.07
N GLN A 52 8.54 -12.94 17.22
CA GLN A 52 9.26 -12.53 18.42
C GLN A 52 10.23 -13.60 18.91
N GLU A 53 9.83 -14.86 18.91
CA GLU A 53 10.65 -15.98 19.40
C GLU A 53 11.70 -16.45 18.37
N ARG A 54 11.44 -16.32 17.07
CA ARG A 54 12.25 -16.94 16.02
C ARG A 54 13.06 -15.98 15.18
N THR A 55 12.91 -14.67 15.35
CA THR A 55 13.65 -13.69 14.57
C THR A 55 14.32 -12.63 15.43
N LYS A 56 15.48 -12.17 15.02
CA LYS A 56 16.16 -11.03 15.65
C LYS A 56 15.30 -9.77 15.58
N PHE A 57 14.61 -9.56 14.48
CA PHE A 57 13.66 -8.46 14.32
C PHE A 57 12.57 -8.49 15.40
N GLY A 58 11.91 -9.64 15.57
CA GLY A 58 10.87 -9.79 16.58
C GLY A 58 11.38 -9.60 17.99
N ALA A 59 12.53 -10.19 18.31
CA ALA A 59 13.12 -10.06 19.64
C ALA A 59 13.48 -8.60 20.00
N VAL A 60 13.92 -7.82 19.05
CA VAL A 60 14.35 -6.43 19.26
C VAL A 60 13.24 -5.42 19.04
N ALA A 61 12.57 -5.46 17.86
CA ALA A 61 11.59 -4.46 17.47
C ALA A 61 10.23 -4.65 18.14
N LEU A 62 9.88 -5.89 18.49
CA LEU A 62 8.57 -6.25 19.05
C LEU A 62 8.68 -6.69 20.52
N GLY A 63 9.76 -6.32 21.19
CA GLY A 63 9.95 -6.64 22.60
C GLY A 63 8.92 -5.95 23.52
N PRO A 64 8.60 -6.52 24.71
CA PRO A 64 7.53 -6.05 25.60
C PRO A 64 7.60 -4.55 25.91
N LYS A 65 8.79 -4.01 26.15
CA LYS A 65 8.99 -2.58 26.45
C LYS A 65 8.61 -1.67 25.26
N ARG A 66 8.86 -2.12 24.03
CA ARG A 66 8.54 -1.33 22.84
C ARG A 66 7.05 -1.37 22.51
N LEU A 67 6.42 -2.51 22.78
CA LEU A 67 4.96 -2.62 22.69
C LEU A 67 4.26 -1.71 23.69
N GLU A 68 4.76 -1.66 24.92
CA GLU A 68 4.26 -0.74 25.93
C GLU A 68 4.44 0.72 25.50
N GLY A 69 5.63 1.08 24.97
CA GLY A 69 5.89 2.41 24.41
C GLY A 69 5.01 2.74 23.20
N LEU A 70 4.76 1.77 22.29
CA LEU A 70 3.83 1.95 21.17
C LEU A 70 2.40 2.22 21.67
N TRP A 71 1.99 1.47 22.69
CA TRP A 71 0.68 1.63 23.28
C TRP A 71 0.51 3.00 23.95
N GLN A 72 1.54 3.45 24.68
CA GLN A 72 1.58 4.80 25.26
C GLN A 72 1.57 5.90 24.20
N ALA A 73 2.30 5.71 23.09
CA ALA A 73 2.31 6.65 21.98
C ALA A 73 0.94 6.74 21.27
N ILE A 74 0.29 5.59 21.02
CA ILE A 74 -1.06 5.57 20.44
C ILE A 74 -2.06 6.25 21.38
N ALA A 75 -1.95 6.00 22.67
CA ALA A 75 -2.78 6.66 23.68
C ALA A 75 -2.55 8.19 23.68
N SER A 76 -1.31 8.66 23.61
CA SER A 76 -0.98 10.10 23.61
C SER A 76 -1.48 10.84 22.36
N ILE A 77 -1.57 10.19 21.21
CA ILE A 77 -2.11 10.80 19.97
C ILE A 77 -3.63 11.02 20.05
N GLN A 78 -4.32 10.26 20.91
CA GLN A 78 -5.78 10.28 20.97
C GLN A 78 -6.36 11.32 21.93
N ASP A 79 -5.55 11.97 22.75
CA ASP A 79 -6.06 12.81 23.83
C ASP A 79 -5.39 14.18 23.92
N ASP A 80 -6.11 15.23 23.52
CA ASP A 80 -5.73 16.63 23.73
C ASP A 80 -5.92 17.09 25.20
N GLU A 81 -6.52 16.26 26.09
CA GLU A 81 -6.93 16.68 27.44
C GLU A 81 -6.37 15.84 28.61
N GLY A 82 -5.57 14.80 28.40
CA GLY A 82 -5.05 14.05 29.52
C GLY A 82 -4.43 12.69 29.26
N GLU A 83 -3.56 12.32 30.12
CA GLU A 83 -2.84 11.04 30.16
C GLU A 83 -3.80 9.85 30.29
N TRP A 84 -4.13 9.19 29.16
CA TRP A 84 -4.76 7.88 29.21
C TRP A 84 -3.75 6.86 29.73
N SER A 85 -3.92 6.45 30.97
CA SER A 85 -3.12 5.37 31.53
C SER A 85 -3.67 4.01 31.10
N LEU A 86 -2.80 2.99 31.07
CA LEU A 86 -3.21 1.60 30.86
C LEU A 86 -4.30 1.20 31.88
N GLU A 87 -4.24 1.74 33.09
CA GLU A 87 -5.20 1.52 34.17
C GLU A 87 -6.61 2.05 33.83
N GLN A 88 -6.70 3.25 33.26
CA GLN A 88 -7.98 3.82 32.80
C GLN A 88 -8.57 3.04 31.62
N TYR A 89 -7.68 2.51 30.76
CA TYR A 89 -8.11 1.62 29.68
C TYR A 89 -8.66 0.29 30.21
N GLU A 90 -8.00 -0.32 31.18
CA GLU A 90 -8.47 -1.52 31.85
C GLU A 90 -9.78 -1.29 32.61
N GLU A 91 -9.92 -0.16 33.30
CA GLU A 91 -11.19 0.25 33.94
C GLU A 91 -12.31 0.40 32.91
N SER A 92 -12.00 1.00 31.76
CA SER A 92 -12.95 1.16 30.66
C SER A 92 -13.39 -0.19 30.09
N LEU A 93 -12.48 -1.16 29.93
CA LEU A 93 -12.82 -2.52 29.50
C LEU A 93 -13.67 -3.25 30.52
N GLN A 94 -13.28 -3.17 31.81
CA GLN A 94 -14.01 -3.81 32.91
C GLN A 94 -15.45 -3.27 33.06
N LYS A 95 -15.66 -1.99 32.78
CA LYS A 95 -16.99 -1.37 32.71
C LYS A 95 -17.92 -2.13 31.75
N TYR A 96 -17.36 -2.65 30.63
CA TYR A 96 -18.10 -3.42 29.63
C TYR A 96 -18.00 -4.95 29.83
N GLY A 97 -17.47 -5.40 30.96
CA GLY A 97 -17.31 -6.82 31.26
C GLY A 97 -16.21 -7.52 30.45
N LEU A 98 -15.27 -6.75 29.92
CA LEU A 98 -14.12 -7.24 29.18
C LEU A 98 -12.86 -7.13 30.04
N GLU A 99 -11.92 -8.04 29.84
CA GLU A 99 -10.59 -8.04 30.47
C GLU A 99 -9.52 -7.84 29.40
N THR A 100 -8.35 -7.32 29.78
CA THR A 100 -7.18 -7.23 28.89
C THR A 100 -6.82 -8.61 28.31
N SER A 101 -7.03 -9.68 29.08
CA SER A 101 -6.88 -11.07 28.62
C SER A 101 -7.84 -11.43 27.50
N ASP A 102 -9.05 -10.88 27.48
CA ASP A 102 -9.98 -11.06 26.39
C ASP A 102 -9.49 -10.39 25.11
N LEU A 103 -8.81 -9.26 25.17
CA LEU A 103 -8.18 -8.59 24.02
C LEU A 103 -6.99 -9.37 23.46
N VAL A 104 -6.13 -9.91 24.30
CA VAL A 104 -5.02 -10.76 23.84
C VAL A 104 -5.55 -11.96 23.06
N LYS A 105 -6.60 -12.54 23.54
CA LYS A 105 -7.31 -13.64 22.87
C LYS A 105 -7.88 -13.28 21.50
N VAL A 106 -8.11 -12.03 21.22
CA VAL A 106 -8.57 -11.46 19.95
C VAL A 106 -7.51 -11.50 18.91
N LEU A 107 -6.28 -11.12 19.33
CA LEU A 107 -5.15 -11.14 18.44
C LEU A 107 -4.86 -12.56 17.91
N ASP A 108 -5.31 -13.58 18.65
CA ASP A 108 -5.16 -14.98 18.25
C ASP A 108 -6.30 -15.49 17.34
N ALA A 109 -7.37 -14.73 17.21
CA ALA A 109 -8.52 -15.12 16.39
C ALA A 109 -8.34 -14.74 14.91
N GLU A 110 -8.97 -15.50 14.03
CA GLU A 110 -9.16 -15.05 12.66
C GLU A 110 -10.12 -13.86 12.63
N PHE A 111 -9.73 -12.79 11.96
CA PHE A 111 -10.61 -11.69 11.67
C PHE A 111 -10.44 -11.22 10.23
N GLY A 112 -11.42 -10.56 9.71
CA GLY A 112 -11.37 -10.00 8.39
C GLY A 112 -12.49 -9.02 8.12
N GLY A 113 -12.35 -8.38 6.97
CA GLY A 113 -13.34 -7.44 6.47
C GLY A 113 -13.42 -7.48 4.96
N SER A 114 -14.55 -7.14 4.44
CA SER A 114 -14.77 -7.05 3.00
C SER A 114 -15.63 -5.85 2.64
N LEU A 115 -15.49 -5.40 1.40
CA LEU A 115 -16.34 -4.39 0.79
C LEU A 115 -17.18 -5.06 -0.28
N VAL A 116 -18.48 -5.07 -0.10
CA VAL A 116 -19.47 -5.51 -1.07
C VAL A 116 -20.00 -4.28 -1.79
N LEU A 117 -19.97 -4.31 -3.11
CA LEU A 117 -20.46 -3.24 -3.96
C LEU A 117 -21.59 -3.78 -4.84
N ARG A 118 -22.77 -3.20 -4.73
CA ARG A 118 -23.94 -3.62 -5.50
C ARG A 118 -24.66 -2.41 -6.09
N HIS A 119 -25.23 -2.55 -7.27
CA HIS A 119 -26.12 -1.54 -7.81
C HIS A 119 -27.54 -1.79 -7.30
N ARG A 120 -28.12 -0.79 -6.69
CA ARG A 120 -29.52 -0.81 -6.25
C ARG A 120 -30.47 -0.68 -7.43
N ASP A 121 -30.17 0.25 -8.29
CA ASP A 121 -30.68 0.44 -9.63
C ASP A 121 -29.48 0.81 -10.52
N LYS A 122 -29.68 1.07 -11.81
CA LYS A 122 -28.58 1.40 -12.72
C LYS A 122 -27.82 2.70 -12.38
N LYS A 123 -28.19 3.42 -11.30
CA LYS A 123 -27.68 4.77 -11.01
C LYS A 123 -27.12 4.95 -9.60
N THR A 124 -27.52 4.13 -8.64
CA THR A 124 -27.13 4.33 -7.23
C THR A 124 -26.34 3.15 -6.71
N PRO A 125 -25.02 3.27 -6.56
CA PRO A 125 -24.21 2.22 -5.95
C PRO A 125 -24.54 2.12 -4.46
N LEU A 126 -24.58 0.90 -3.94
CA LEU A 126 -24.64 0.57 -2.53
C LEU A 126 -23.33 -0.06 -2.12
N ALA A 127 -22.66 0.54 -1.15
CA ALA A 127 -21.46 0.00 -0.53
C ALA A 127 -21.81 -0.55 0.87
N MET A 128 -21.45 -1.79 1.14
CA MET A 128 -21.59 -2.40 2.44
C MET A 128 -20.29 -3.07 2.87
N MET A 129 -19.79 -2.71 4.03
CA MET A 129 -18.68 -3.42 4.68
C MET A 129 -19.23 -4.62 5.43
N LEU A 130 -18.65 -5.79 5.22
CA LEU A 130 -18.87 -6.97 6.06
C LEU A 130 -17.59 -7.25 6.82
N ALA A 131 -17.70 -7.58 8.10
CA ALA A 131 -16.58 -7.96 8.94
C ALA A 131 -16.94 -9.22 9.74
N TRP A 132 -15.91 -9.99 10.06
CA TRP A 132 -16.05 -11.15 10.93
C TRP A 132 -14.90 -11.23 11.90
N LEU A 133 -15.19 -11.84 13.02
CA LEU A 133 -14.24 -12.11 14.07
C LEU A 133 -14.62 -13.47 14.66
N GLU A 134 -13.67 -14.41 14.72
CA GLU A 134 -13.93 -15.81 15.15
C GLU A 134 -13.43 -16.07 16.58
N PRO A 135 -14.16 -15.65 17.60
CA PRO A 135 -13.74 -15.57 18.97
C PRO A 135 -14.11 -16.75 19.84
N GLY A 136 -14.81 -17.69 19.28
CA GLY A 136 -15.51 -18.69 20.09
C GLY A 136 -16.75 -18.13 20.79
N ASN A 137 -17.61 -19.05 21.24
CA ASN A 137 -18.95 -18.72 21.74
C ASN A 137 -18.95 -17.74 22.92
N GLU A 138 -18.03 -17.92 23.89
CA GLU A 138 -17.96 -17.06 25.07
C GLU A 138 -17.55 -15.63 24.71
N GLY A 139 -16.55 -15.49 23.88
CA GLY A 139 -16.03 -14.19 23.50
C GLY A 139 -16.98 -13.41 22.61
N ALA A 140 -17.58 -14.04 21.58
CA ALA A 140 -18.58 -13.40 20.74
C ALA A 140 -19.78 -12.90 21.58
N GLY A 141 -20.20 -13.69 22.56
CA GLY A 141 -21.26 -13.31 23.51
C GLY A 141 -20.89 -12.11 24.37
N LYS A 142 -19.67 -12.08 24.94
CA LYS A 142 -19.16 -10.93 25.72
C LYS A 142 -19.10 -9.65 24.90
N LEU A 143 -18.61 -9.74 23.66
CA LEU A 143 -18.53 -8.58 22.79
C LEU A 143 -19.90 -8.02 22.42
N LEU A 144 -20.83 -8.89 22.04
CA LEU A 144 -22.18 -8.44 21.73
C LEU A 144 -22.83 -7.79 22.96
N ALA A 145 -22.59 -8.32 24.17
CA ALA A 145 -23.07 -7.73 25.41
C ALA A 145 -22.47 -6.35 25.67
N ALA A 146 -21.16 -6.19 25.45
CA ALA A 146 -20.48 -4.92 25.60
C ALA A 146 -20.99 -3.86 24.58
N ILE A 147 -21.22 -4.25 23.34
CA ILE A 147 -21.83 -3.38 22.32
C ILE A 147 -23.23 -2.95 22.73
N ARG A 148 -24.06 -3.89 23.20
CA ARG A 148 -25.42 -3.60 23.67
C ARG A 148 -25.42 -2.62 24.84
N GLN A 149 -24.56 -2.83 25.82
CA GLN A 149 -24.44 -1.94 26.99
C GLN A 149 -24.00 -0.53 26.56
N GLN A 150 -23.02 -0.40 25.68
CA GLN A 150 -22.58 0.91 25.21
C GLN A 150 -23.69 1.66 24.46
N LEU A 151 -24.48 0.97 23.65
CA LEU A 151 -25.61 1.55 22.93
C LEU A 151 -26.71 2.01 23.91
N GLU A 152 -26.95 1.27 25.00
CA GLU A 152 -27.88 1.64 26.05
C GLU A 152 -27.42 2.88 26.84
N GLU A 153 -26.12 2.98 27.14
CA GLU A 153 -25.56 4.17 27.81
C GLU A 153 -25.60 5.43 26.92
N SER A 154 -25.52 5.28 25.62
CA SER A 154 -25.59 6.40 24.67
C SER A 154 -27.05 6.78 24.30
N ALA A 155 -28.04 6.06 24.76
CA ALA A 155 -29.44 6.21 24.32
C ALA A 155 -30.06 7.58 24.66
N ASP A 156 -29.55 8.28 25.67
CA ASP A 156 -30.02 9.61 26.10
C ASP A 156 -29.34 10.78 25.33
N GLU A 157 -28.39 10.51 24.42
CA GLU A 157 -27.73 11.53 23.63
C GLU A 157 -28.62 11.97 22.44
N GLU A 158 -28.55 13.25 22.04
CA GLU A 158 -29.39 13.86 20.98
C GLU A 158 -29.31 13.14 19.63
N HIS A 159 -28.22 12.40 19.40
CA HIS A 159 -27.94 11.66 18.17
C HIS A 159 -27.66 10.17 18.46
N ALA A 160 -28.28 9.63 19.49
CA ALA A 160 -28.08 8.24 19.89
C ALA A 160 -28.43 7.26 18.76
N PRO A 161 -27.65 6.17 18.63
CA PRO A 161 -27.98 5.09 17.70
C PRO A 161 -29.35 4.49 18.03
N LYS A 162 -30.23 4.41 17.05
CA LYS A 162 -31.52 3.71 17.22
C LYS A 162 -31.27 2.21 17.04
N ARG A 163 -31.50 1.44 18.11
CA ARG A 163 -31.40 -0.03 18.09
C ARG A 163 -32.75 -0.66 17.77
N THR A 164 -32.71 -1.71 16.95
CA THR A 164 -33.83 -2.59 16.65
C THR A 164 -33.30 -4.01 16.52
N ASP A 165 -33.90 -4.95 17.26
CA ASP A 165 -33.59 -6.37 17.10
C ASP A 165 -34.51 -6.95 16.03
N ILE A 166 -33.95 -7.59 15.01
CA ILE A 166 -34.66 -8.16 13.86
C ILE A 166 -34.26 -9.62 13.67
N GLU A 167 -35.03 -10.36 12.89
CA GLU A 167 -34.69 -11.71 12.46
C GLU A 167 -34.30 -11.70 10.99
N LEU A 168 -33.08 -12.17 10.66
CA LEU A 168 -32.59 -12.34 9.30
C LEU A 168 -32.06 -13.77 9.13
N ALA A 169 -32.48 -14.45 8.09
CA ALA A 169 -32.03 -15.80 7.75
C ALA A 169 -32.19 -16.80 8.94
N GLY A 170 -33.19 -16.59 9.81
CA GLY A 170 -33.43 -17.41 11.00
C GLY A 170 -32.52 -17.10 12.21
N HIS A 171 -31.76 -16.01 12.16
CA HIS A 171 -30.87 -15.56 13.22
C HIS A 171 -31.33 -14.24 13.81
N GLU A 172 -31.14 -14.07 15.13
CA GLU A 172 -31.32 -12.78 15.81
C GLU A 172 -30.20 -11.84 15.41
N VAL A 173 -30.54 -10.65 14.89
CA VAL A 173 -29.63 -9.62 14.44
C VAL A 173 -29.95 -8.32 15.13
N MET A 174 -28.98 -7.74 15.80
CA MET A 174 -29.05 -6.37 16.30
C MET A 174 -28.77 -5.40 15.14
N MET A 175 -29.74 -4.57 14.82
CA MET A 175 -29.57 -3.50 13.83
C MET A 175 -29.53 -2.14 14.54
N THR A 176 -28.57 -1.30 14.18
CA THR A 176 -28.51 0.09 14.65
C THR A 176 -28.56 1.04 13.48
N ALA A 177 -29.21 2.18 13.67
CA ALA A 177 -29.24 3.28 12.71
C ALA A 177 -28.64 4.53 13.38
N ILE A 178 -27.62 5.10 12.75
CA ILE A 178 -26.89 6.29 13.23
C ILE A 178 -27.05 7.38 12.19
N PRO A 179 -27.61 8.56 12.52
CA PRO A 179 -27.72 9.64 11.58
C PRO A 179 -26.33 10.13 11.13
N VAL A 180 -26.14 10.31 9.85
CA VAL A 180 -24.98 10.98 9.28
C VAL A 180 -25.29 12.45 9.20
N ILE A 181 -24.49 13.26 9.89
CA ILE A 181 -24.66 14.69 9.98
C ILE A 181 -23.47 15.34 9.26
N GLU A 182 -23.75 16.10 8.24
CA GLU A 182 -22.78 16.94 7.55
C GLU A 182 -23.04 18.39 7.93
N LEU A 183 -21.97 19.17 7.98
CA LEU A 183 -22.08 20.61 8.12
C LEU A 183 -22.38 21.21 6.76
N ASP A 184 -23.45 22.00 6.70
CA ASP A 184 -23.77 22.78 5.49
C ASP A 184 -22.66 23.82 5.29
N MET A 185 -21.79 23.52 4.34
CA MET A 185 -20.66 24.39 3.96
C MET A 185 -21.01 25.31 2.80
N ASP A 186 -22.26 25.32 2.33
CA ASP A 186 -22.70 26.24 1.28
C ASP A 186 -22.54 27.69 1.73
N GLY A 187 -21.73 28.46 1.00
CA GLY A 187 -21.40 29.85 1.34
C GLY A 187 -20.19 29.99 2.28
N VAL A 188 -19.49 28.92 2.58
CA VAL A 188 -18.18 28.99 3.22
C VAL A 188 -17.11 29.13 2.15
N ASP A 189 -16.67 30.39 1.90
CA ASP A 189 -15.52 30.64 1.03
C ASP A 189 -14.29 30.02 1.68
N LEU A 190 -13.75 28.97 1.05
CA LEU A 190 -12.45 28.43 1.43
C LEU A 190 -11.36 29.41 0.99
N PRO A 191 -10.32 29.66 1.81
CA PRO A 191 -9.19 30.48 1.41
C PRO A 191 -8.56 29.91 0.13
N ASP A 192 -8.15 30.79 -0.79
CA ASP A 192 -7.42 30.38 -2.00
C ASP A 192 -6.13 29.64 -1.63
N GLU A 193 -5.71 28.70 -2.51
CA GLU A 193 -4.47 27.92 -2.33
C GLU A 193 -3.28 28.90 -2.14
N GLY A 194 -2.76 28.96 -0.91
CA GLY A 194 -1.61 29.81 -0.53
C GLY A 194 -1.91 30.88 0.51
N GLU A 195 -3.16 31.10 0.93
CA GLU A 195 -3.56 32.07 1.96
C GLU A 195 -3.97 31.40 3.30
N PHE A 196 -3.43 30.22 3.60
CA PHE A 196 -3.65 29.55 4.89
C PHE A 196 -2.72 30.16 5.95
N ASP A 197 -3.13 31.26 6.56
CA ASP A 197 -2.55 31.77 7.79
C ASP A 197 -3.40 31.36 9.02
N GLU A 198 -2.88 31.57 10.21
CA GLU A 198 -3.54 31.22 11.48
C GLU A 198 -4.91 31.94 11.63
N ALA A 199 -5.01 33.17 11.13
CA ALA A 199 -6.25 33.95 11.17
C ALA A 199 -7.31 33.38 10.21
N ALA A 200 -6.91 32.87 9.05
CA ALA A 200 -7.80 32.19 8.11
C ALA A 200 -8.31 30.85 8.66
N LEU A 201 -7.43 30.13 9.37
CA LEU A 201 -7.79 28.88 10.06
C LEU A 201 -8.80 29.13 11.20
N ASP A 202 -8.55 30.13 12.04
CA ASP A 202 -9.48 30.52 13.11
C ASP A 202 -10.83 30.96 12.57
N ALA A 203 -10.85 31.75 11.48
CA ALA A 203 -12.06 32.16 10.82
C ALA A 203 -12.84 30.97 10.23
N LEU A 204 -12.14 29.96 9.67
CA LEU A 204 -12.74 28.73 9.18
C LEU A 204 -13.34 27.89 10.32
N VAL A 205 -12.63 27.74 11.43
CA VAL A 205 -13.11 27.05 12.65
C VAL A 205 -14.36 27.72 13.22
N GLU A 206 -14.38 29.05 13.32
CA GLU A 206 -15.56 29.81 13.75
C GLU A 206 -16.75 29.64 12.81
N ARG A 207 -16.51 29.64 11.49
CA ARG A 207 -17.55 29.37 10.49
C ARG A 207 -18.07 27.94 10.58
N MET A 208 -17.18 26.95 10.74
CA MET A 208 -17.57 25.54 10.96
C MET A 208 -18.40 25.36 12.24
N LYS A 209 -18.11 26.11 13.33
CA LYS A 209 -18.94 26.09 14.54
C LYS A 209 -20.34 26.66 14.33
N ASN A 210 -20.48 27.60 13.40
CA ASN A 210 -21.74 28.26 13.06
C ASN A 210 -22.47 27.61 11.88
N ALA A 211 -21.85 26.64 11.17
CA ALA A 211 -22.47 25.90 10.08
C ALA A 211 -23.66 25.07 10.59
N LYS A 212 -24.73 25.05 9.81
CA LYS A 212 -25.90 24.26 10.18
C LYS A 212 -25.62 22.78 9.97
N ALA A 213 -25.88 21.99 11.00
CA ALA A 213 -25.84 20.54 10.89
C ALA A 213 -27.06 20.05 10.08
N GLN A 214 -26.81 19.38 8.97
CA GLN A 214 -27.84 18.79 8.13
C GLN A 214 -27.69 17.28 8.13
N LYS A 215 -28.80 16.54 8.34
CA LYS A 215 -28.82 15.10 8.21
C LYS A 215 -28.76 14.75 6.72
N THR A 216 -27.68 14.11 6.27
CA THR A 216 -27.45 13.73 4.87
C THR A 216 -27.65 12.24 4.60
N GLY A 217 -27.85 11.45 5.65
CA GLY A 217 -28.05 10.00 5.52
C GLY A 217 -28.18 9.30 6.86
N GLU A 218 -28.26 7.98 6.81
CA GLU A 218 -28.14 7.11 7.97
C GLU A 218 -27.13 6.00 7.69
N ARG A 219 -26.31 5.69 8.70
CA ARG A 219 -25.45 4.51 8.71
C ARG A 219 -26.17 3.39 9.44
N TYR A 220 -26.35 2.28 8.77
CA TYR A 220 -26.91 1.08 9.34
C TYR A 220 -25.80 0.10 9.69
N THR A 221 -25.86 -0.47 10.89
CA THR A 221 -24.94 -1.52 11.31
C THR A 221 -25.77 -2.72 11.79
N PHE A 222 -25.41 -3.89 11.30
CA PHE A 222 -26.01 -5.18 11.62
C PHE A 222 -24.98 -5.99 12.40
N VAL A 223 -25.37 -6.59 13.51
CA VAL A 223 -24.48 -7.42 14.33
C VAL A 223 -25.21 -8.72 14.68
N ALA A 224 -24.57 -9.83 14.39
CA ALA A 224 -25.05 -11.16 14.75
C ALA A 224 -23.93 -11.98 15.39
N VAL A 225 -24.32 -12.91 16.26
CA VAL A 225 -23.42 -13.93 16.79
C VAL A 225 -23.90 -15.29 16.30
N MET A 226 -23.03 -16.04 15.67
CA MET A 226 -23.32 -17.34 15.11
C MET A 226 -22.12 -18.29 15.25
N ASP A 227 -22.32 -19.44 15.88
CA ASP A 227 -21.31 -20.49 16.02
C ASP A 227 -19.94 -20.00 16.53
N GLY A 228 -19.96 -19.08 17.50
CA GLY A 228 -18.75 -18.52 18.08
C GLY A 228 -18.09 -17.41 17.24
N ARG A 229 -18.80 -16.90 16.26
CA ARG A 229 -18.37 -15.78 15.40
C ARG A 229 -19.21 -14.55 15.68
N LEU A 230 -18.56 -13.40 15.68
CA LEU A 230 -19.20 -12.10 15.63
C LEU A 230 -19.18 -11.64 14.17
N LEU A 231 -20.35 -11.47 13.59
CA LEU A 231 -20.54 -11.03 12.21
C LEU A 231 -21.11 -9.62 12.23
N VAL A 232 -20.49 -8.73 11.47
CA VAL A 232 -20.87 -7.31 11.41
C VAL A 232 -21.06 -6.90 9.95
N GLY A 233 -22.16 -6.21 9.68
CA GLY A 233 -22.39 -5.54 8.41
C GLY A 233 -22.61 -4.05 8.65
N SER A 234 -21.98 -3.17 7.87
CA SER A 234 -22.19 -1.72 7.97
C SER A 234 -22.29 -1.10 6.60
N GLY A 235 -23.34 -0.32 6.37
CA GLY A 235 -23.56 0.40 5.13
C GLY A 235 -24.11 1.79 5.38
N LEU A 236 -23.96 2.66 4.38
CA LEU A 236 -24.40 4.05 4.41
C LEU A 236 -25.53 4.23 3.39
N THR A 237 -26.65 4.78 3.83
CA THR A 237 -27.63 5.36 2.92
C THR A 237 -27.36 6.86 2.83
N THR A 238 -27.12 7.36 1.63
CA THR A 238 -27.06 8.81 1.37
C THR A 238 -28.40 9.27 0.82
N PHE A 239 -28.89 10.39 1.29
CA PHE A 239 -30.05 11.05 0.67
C PHE A 239 -29.55 11.75 -0.59
N ALA A 240 -29.87 11.21 -1.74
CA ALA A 240 -29.61 11.89 -3.02
C ALA A 240 -30.50 13.12 -3.22
N ASP A 241 -31.58 13.22 -2.44
CA ASP A 241 -32.55 14.31 -2.47
C ASP A 241 -33.19 14.45 -1.07
N PRO A 242 -33.25 15.64 -0.46
CA PRO A 242 -33.90 15.85 0.85
C PRO A 242 -35.39 15.43 0.90
N GLU A 243 -36.02 15.18 -0.24
CA GLU A 243 -37.42 14.70 -0.35
C GLU A 243 -37.52 13.17 -0.49
N GLY A 244 -36.41 12.41 -0.36
CA GLY A 244 -36.28 11.02 -0.81
C GLY A 244 -36.47 9.91 0.21
N ASP A 245 -37.48 9.95 1.11
CA ASP A 245 -37.78 8.87 2.07
C ASP A 245 -37.96 7.47 1.45
N ALA A 246 -38.42 7.39 0.20
CA ALA A 246 -38.63 6.11 -0.49
C ALA A 246 -37.31 5.39 -0.83
N ASP A 247 -36.24 6.16 -1.00
CA ASP A 247 -34.92 5.66 -1.38
C ASP A 247 -34.14 5.06 -0.21
N GLU A 248 -34.31 5.60 1.00
CA GLU A 248 -33.71 5.06 2.22
C GLU A 248 -34.20 3.64 2.53
N ALA A 249 -35.53 3.45 2.52
CA ALA A 249 -36.14 2.14 2.85
C ALA A 249 -35.64 1.01 1.92
N ALA A 250 -35.48 1.30 0.63
CA ALA A 250 -34.98 0.31 -0.32
C ALA A 250 -33.46 0.04 -0.15
N GLY A 251 -32.65 1.06 0.22
CA GLY A 251 -31.25 0.89 0.58
C GLY A 251 -31.06 -0.02 1.79
N VAL A 252 -31.83 0.21 2.84
CA VAL A 252 -31.83 -0.63 4.05
C VAL A 252 -32.22 -2.07 3.75
N GLU A 253 -33.24 -2.28 2.92
CA GLU A 253 -33.69 -3.62 2.54
C GLU A 253 -32.61 -4.38 1.73
N GLU A 254 -31.88 -3.69 0.88
CA GLU A 254 -30.77 -4.29 0.15
C GLU A 254 -29.60 -4.64 1.09
N MET A 255 -29.26 -3.78 2.06
CA MET A 255 -28.29 -4.10 3.10
C MET A 255 -28.70 -5.32 3.92
N ARG A 256 -29.98 -5.41 4.31
CA ARG A 256 -30.53 -6.60 4.97
C ARG A 256 -30.35 -7.86 4.13
N ARG A 257 -30.60 -7.77 2.83
CA ARG A 257 -30.43 -8.89 1.89
C ARG A 257 -28.97 -9.32 1.77
N ILE A 258 -28.03 -8.36 1.69
CA ILE A 258 -26.59 -8.65 1.66
C ILE A 258 -26.18 -9.36 2.94
N PHE A 259 -26.59 -8.83 4.10
CA PHE A 259 -26.24 -9.42 5.40
C PHE A 259 -26.91 -10.79 5.63
N ALA A 260 -28.17 -10.97 5.20
CA ALA A 260 -28.86 -12.26 5.23
C ALA A 260 -28.12 -13.30 4.37
N THR A 261 -27.66 -12.94 3.16
CA THR A 261 -26.86 -13.83 2.31
C THR A 261 -25.56 -14.25 3.00
N PHE A 262 -24.91 -13.33 3.70
CA PHE A 262 -23.71 -13.61 4.48
C PHE A 262 -23.99 -14.60 5.64
N LEU A 263 -25.10 -14.42 6.37
CA LEU A 263 -25.52 -15.34 7.42
C LEU A 263 -25.90 -16.73 6.89
N GLU A 264 -26.69 -16.79 5.80
CA GLU A 264 -27.08 -18.05 5.16
C GLU A 264 -25.85 -18.87 4.70
N ALA A 265 -24.85 -18.20 4.16
CA ALA A 265 -23.61 -18.85 3.74
C ALA A 265 -22.85 -19.48 4.93
N HIS A 266 -22.84 -18.83 6.10
CA HIS A 266 -22.27 -19.38 7.33
C HIS A 266 -23.05 -20.59 7.84
N SER A 267 -24.36 -20.64 7.63
CA SER A 267 -25.21 -21.79 7.96
C SER A 267 -25.03 -22.98 7.00
N GLY A 268 -24.08 -22.92 6.07
CA GLY A 268 -23.82 -23.96 5.09
C GLY A 268 -24.65 -23.86 3.80
N GLY A 269 -25.41 -22.77 3.64
CA GLY A 269 -26.13 -22.43 2.41
C GLY A 269 -25.22 -21.79 1.36
N GLY A 270 -25.58 -21.88 0.08
CA GLY A 270 -24.92 -21.20 -1.04
C GLY A 270 -23.55 -21.78 -1.45
N GLU A 271 -23.08 -21.40 -2.64
CA GLU A 271 -21.71 -21.68 -3.08
C GLU A 271 -20.75 -20.58 -2.59
N PRO A 272 -19.51 -20.94 -2.16
CA PRO A 272 -18.51 -19.97 -1.78
C PRO A 272 -18.12 -19.10 -2.97
N ALA A 273 -18.48 -17.83 -2.95
CA ALA A 273 -18.23 -16.92 -4.08
C ALA A 273 -16.73 -16.75 -4.39
N LEU A 274 -15.90 -16.64 -3.36
CA LEU A 274 -14.45 -16.50 -3.54
C LEU A 274 -13.72 -17.81 -3.78
N ALA A 275 -14.35 -18.97 -3.60
CA ALA A 275 -13.70 -20.26 -3.87
C ALA A 275 -13.28 -20.42 -5.33
N GLY A 276 -13.96 -19.77 -6.26
CA GLY A 276 -13.58 -19.67 -7.67
C GLY A 276 -12.24 -18.97 -7.87
N VAL A 277 -12.03 -17.86 -7.17
CA VAL A 277 -10.81 -17.04 -7.24
C VAL A 277 -9.56 -17.86 -6.90
N TYR A 278 -9.63 -18.66 -5.84
CA TYR A 278 -8.48 -19.47 -5.40
C TYR A 278 -8.17 -20.64 -6.33
N ARG A 279 -9.06 -20.98 -7.27
CA ARG A 279 -8.86 -21.99 -8.30
C ARG A 279 -8.31 -21.43 -9.60
N GLU A 280 -8.29 -20.11 -9.75
CA GLU A 280 -7.69 -19.47 -10.92
C GLU A 280 -6.19 -19.83 -11.01
N PRO A 281 -5.68 -20.25 -12.19
CA PRO A 281 -4.32 -20.80 -12.32
C PRO A 281 -3.23 -19.86 -11.78
N ALA A 282 -3.32 -18.54 -12.07
CA ALA A 282 -2.37 -17.55 -11.57
C ALA A 282 -2.39 -17.47 -10.04
N ILE A 283 -3.57 -17.48 -9.44
CA ILE A 283 -3.75 -17.40 -7.98
C ILE A 283 -3.29 -18.69 -7.29
N ALA A 284 -3.61 -19.84 -7.87
CA ALA A 284 -3.18 -21.15 -7.37
C ALA A 284 -1.65 -21.30 -7.43
N ALA A 285 -1.00 -20.78 -8.48
CA ALA A 285 0.46 -20.77 -8.62
C ALA A 285 1.17 -19.89 -7.59
N ALA A 286 0.47 -18.91 -6.99
CA ALA A 286 0.96 -18.03 -5.96
C ALA A 286 0.73 -18.53 -4.52
N ALA A 287 0.29 -19.78 -4.35
CA ALA A 287 0.12 -20.36 -3.02
C ALA A 287 1.45 -20.39 -2.27
N LEU A 288 1.47 -19.87 -1.04
CA LEU A 288 2.64 -19.86 -0.18
C LEU A 288 2.50 -20.94 0.89
N PRO A 289 3.57 -21.72 1.13
CA PRO A 289 3.63 -22.57 2.32
C PRO A 289 3.86 -21.72 3.57
N GLY A 290 3.46 -22.24 4.72
CA GLY A 290 3.69 -21.60 6.02
C GLY A 290 2.47 -20.91 6.57
N MET A 291 2.65 -20.21 7.70
CA MET A 291 1.60 -19.51 8.42
C MET A 291 1.24 -18.22 7.69
N PRO A 292 0.00 -18.04 7.26
CA PRO A 292 -0.42 -16.79 6.66
C PRO A 292 -0.46 -15.68 7.73
N LEU A 293 0.01 -14.50 7.36
CA LEU A 293 -0.09 -13.29 8.15
C LEU A 293 -1.29 -12.45 7.71
N VAL A 294 -1.33 -12.16 6.42
CA VAL A 294 -2.37 -11.34 5.80
C VAL A 294 -2.68 -11.91 4.42
N GLU A 295 -3.93 -11.91 4.08
CA GLU A 295 -4.41 -12.19 2.73
C GLU A 295 -5.36 -11.08 2.29
N ILE A 296 -5.12 -10.54 1.09
CA ILE A 296 -5.95 -9.50 0.48
C ILE A 296 -6.42 -10.03 -0.87
N VAL A 297 -7.71 -9.94 -1.12
CA VAL A 297 -8.32 -10.27 -2.41
C VAL A 297 -9.01 -9.02 -2.94
N ALA A 298 -8.78 -8.69 -4.20
CA ALA A 298 -9.48 -7.65 -4.90
C ALA A 298 -10.07 -8.19 -6.21
N MET A 299 -11.26 -7.74 -6.53
CA MET A 299 -12.02 -8.09 -7.74
C MET A 299 -12.22 -6.82 -8.58
N PRO A 300 -11.26 -6.46 -9.45
CA PRO A 300 -11.32 -5.23 -10.23
C PRO A 300 -12.59 -5.09 -11.08
N SER A 301 -13.12 -6.18 -11.61
CA SER A 301 -14.35 -6.18 -12.39
C SER A 301 -15.57 -5.65 -11.61
N VAL A 302 -15.65 -5.95 -10.30
CA VAL A 302 -16.72 -5.44 -9.43
C VAL A 302 -16.53 -3.93 -9.20
N LEU A 303 -15.30 -3.48 -8.92
CA LEU A 303 -14.97 -2.06 -8.75
C LEU A 303 -15.28 -1.25 -10.00
N VAL A 304 -14.89 -1.76 -11.16
CA VAL A 304 -15.12 -1.12 -12.45
C VAL A 304 -16.62 -0.98 -12.73
N SER A 305 -17.43 -1.99 -12.42
CA SER A 305 -18.88 -1.92 -12.64
C SER A 305 -19.54 -0.77 -11.87
N VAL A 306 -19.04 -0.48 -10.66
CA VAL A 306 -19.55 0.63 -9.83
C VAL A 306 -19.10 1.99 -10.35
N LEU A 307 -17.81 2.13 -10.66
CA LEU A 307 -17.27 3.38 -11.21
C LEU A 307 -17.94 3.77 -12.53
N ASN A 308 -18.33 2.77 -13.33
CA ASN A 308 -19.08 2.99 -14.57
C ASN A 308 -20.45 3.62 -14.34
N ALA A 309 -21.17 3.16 -13.34
CA ALA A 309 -22.49 3.70 -13.01
C ALA A 309 -22.42 5.16 -12.52
N GLU A 310 -21.36 5.53 -11.82
CA GLU A 310 -21.15 6.89 -11.32
C GLU A 310 -20.68 7.87 -12.41
N SER A 311 -20.02 7.37 -13.45
CA SER A 311 -19.42 8.23 -14.48
C SER A 311 -20.43 9.01 -15.33
N GLY A 312 -21.71 8.65 -15.33
CA GLY A 312 -22.75 9.24 -16.18
C GLY A 312 -22.56 8.98 -17.69
N LEU A 313 -21.54 8.20 -18.07
CA LEU A 313 -21.28 7.79 -19.44
C LEU A 313 -22.16 6.60 -19.81
N ASP A 314 -22.44 6.44 -21.09
CA ASP A 314 -23.12 5.23 -21.54
C ASP A 314 -22.19 4.00 -21.41
N GLU A 315 -22.78 2.86 -21.09
CA GLU A 315 -22.06 1.61 -20.82
C GLU A 315 -21.11 1.19 -21.97
N ALA A 316 -21.49 1.45 -23.21
CA ALA A 316 -20.67 1.11 -24.38
C ALA A 316 -19.40 1.96 -24.45
N THR A 317 -19.51 3.26 -24.15
CA THR A 317 -18.38 4.19 -24.09
C THR A 317 -17.40 3.78 -22.99
N VAL A 318 -17.90 3.40 -21.82
CA VAL A 318 -17.06 2.98 -20.71
C VAL A 318 -16.37 1.66 -21.04
N GLN A 319 -17.08 0.67 -21.53
CA GLN A 319 -16.51 -0.61 -21.94
C GLN A 319 -15.43 -0.45 -23.03
N ALA A 320 -15.66 0.43 -24.01
CA ALA A 320 -14.64 0.74 -25.00
C ALA A 320 -13.37 1.36 -24.41
N ARG A 321 -13.51 2.24 -23.41
CA ARG A 321 -12.36 2.83 -22.69
C ARG A 321 -11.61 1.79 -21.88
N LEU A 322 -12.32 0.92 -21.17
CA LEU A 322 -11.71 -0.16 -20.37
C LEU A 322 -10.97 -1.16 -21.26
N ALA A 323 -11.58 -1.57 -22.37
CA ALA A 323 -10.96 -2.45 -23.36
C ALA A 323 -9.69 -1.80 -23.96
N THR A 324 -9.69 -0.49 -24.17
CA THR A 324 -8.48 0.22 -24.64
C THR A 324 -7.35 0.15 -23.61
N VAL A 325 -7.66 0.22 -22.32
CA VAL A 325 -6.67 0.09 -21.25
C VAL A 325 -6.34 -1.39 -20.99
N GLY A 326 -7.25 -2.32 -21.29
CA GLY A 326 -7.14 -3.74 -21.03
C GLY A 326 -7.54 -4.13 -19.60
N VAL A 327 -8.20 -3.24 -18.87
CA VAL A 327 -8.62 -3.48 -17.47
C VAL A 327 -9.71 -4.54 -17.39
N ASP A 328 -10.50 -4.70 -18.45
CA ASP A 328 -11.52 -5.73 -18.59
C ASP A 328 -10.93 -7.18 -18.64
N ASP A 329 -9.65 -7.32 -18.99
CA ASP A 329 -8.92 -8.59 -18.94
C ASP A 329 -8.43 -8.94 -17.53
N ILE A 330 -8.43 -7.98 -16.60
CA ILE A 330 -7.97 -8.20 -15.23
C ILE A 330 -9.05 -8.94 -14.44
N GLY A 331 -8.73 -10.17 -14.07
CA GLY A 331 -9.53 -10.98 -13.16
C GLY A 331 -9.27 -10.63 -11.69
N SER A 332 -9.08 -11.65 -10.88
CA SER A 332 -8.82 -11.46 -9.45
C SER A 332 -7.38 -11.04 -9.18
N VAL A 333 -7.18 -10.27 -8.13
CA VAL A 333 -5.86 -9.94 -7.57
C VAL A 333 -5.81 -10.47 -6.13
N VAL A 334 -4.80 -11.27 -5.82
CA VAL A 334 -4.59 -11.82 -4.48
C VAL A 334 -3.18 -11.50 -4.01
N LEU A 335 -3.09 -10.87 -2.84
CA LEU A 335 -1.84 -10.63 -2.13
C LEU A 335 -1.82 -11.50 -0.87
N ARG A 336 -0.73 -12.23 -0.66
CA ARG A 336 -0.49 -13.07 0.50
C ARG A 336 0.84 -12.74 1.13
N GLN A 337 0.88 -12.73 2.45
CA GLN A 337 2.11 -12.62 3.21
C GLN A 337 2.17 -13.79 4.19
N ASN A 338 3.30 -14.46 4.21
CA ASN A 338 3.54 -15.62 5.07
C ASN A 338 4.91 -15.52 5.74
N PHE A 339 5.00 -16.14 6.92
CA PHE A 339 6.27 -16.36 7.58
C PHE A 339 6.50 -17.86 7.75
N ASP A 340 7.62 -18.37 7.26
CA ASP A 340 7.97 -19.77 7.34
C ASP A 340 9.48 -19.96 7.52
N ALA A 341 9.86 -20.79 8.51
CA ALA A 341 11.23 -21.21 8.75
C ALA A 341 12.28 -20.08 8.76
N GLY A 342 11.97 -18.94 9.38
CA GLY A 342 12.85 -17.77 9.41
C GLY A 342 12.91 -16.99 8.10
N ARG A 343 11.92 -17.16 7.24
CA ARG A 343 11.78 -16.44 5.97
C ARG A 343 10.44 -15.75 5.91
N TRP A 344 10.46 -14.48 5.61
CA TRP A 344 9.24 -13.76 5.25
C TRP A 344 9.05 -13.82 3.74
N LYS A 345 7.85 -14.16 3.31
CA LYS A 345 7.48 -14.22 1.91
C LYS A 345 6.20 -13.44 1.66
N ALA A 346 6.17 -12.70 0.57
CA ALA A 346 4.94 -12.13 0.05
C ALA A 346 4.78 -12.48 -1.43
N THR A 347 3.55 -12.74 -1.84
CA THR A 347 3.18 -12.91 -3.24
C THR A 347 1.98 -12.03 -3.56
N MET A 348 1.99 -11.45 -4.75
CA MET A 348 0.82 -10.86 -5.38
C MET A 348 0.61 -11.56 -6.71
N ALA A 349 -0.54 -12.17 -6.88
CA ALA A 349 -0.96 -12.76 -8.13
C ALA A 349 -2.13 -11.96 -8.71
N MET A 350 -2.11 -11.76 -10.01
CA MET A 350 -3.18 -11.12 -10.77
C MET A 350 -3.54 -12.02 -11.92
N THR A 351 -4.79 -12.44 -11.99
CA THR A 351 -5.30 -13.14 -13.16
C THR A 351 -5.39 -12.18 -14.33
N LEU A 352 -4.62 -12.46 -15.37
CA LEU A 352 -4.48 -11.63 -16.55
C LEU A 352 -4.05 -12.53 -17.73
N PRO A 353 -4.99 -13.29 -18.33
CA PRO A 353 -4.67 -14.30 -19.34
C PRO A 353 -4.09 -13.68 -20.62
N ALA A 354 -3.20 -14.43 -21.26
CA ALA A 354 -2.67 -14.08 -22.58
C ALA A 354 -3.64 -14.57 -23.71
N PRO A 355 -3.69 -13.90 -24.89
CA PRO A 355 -3.01 -12.64 -25.21
C PRO A 355 -3.68 -11.45 -24.54
N ARG A 356 -2.89 -10.52 -24.02
CA ARG A 356 -3.35 -9.31 -23.36
C ARG A 356 -3.69 -8.23 -24.37
N HIS A 357 -4.61 -7.34 -23.99
CA HIS A 357 -5.12 -6.29 -24.87
C HIS A 357 -4.84 -4.89 -24.28
N GLY A 358 -5.00 -3.90 -25.11
CA GLY A 358 -4.83 -2.51 -24.70
C GLY A 358 -3.41 -2.21 -24.20
N PHE A 359 -3.27 -1.40 -23.17
CA PHE A 359 -1.95 -1.09 -22.60
C PHE A 359 -1.26 -2.31 -21.99
N LEU A 360 -2.03 -3.33 -21.60
CA LEU A 360 -1.48 -4.55 -21.00
C LEU A 360 -0.76 -5.45 -22.01
N GLU A 361 -0.96 -5.25 -23.32
CA GLU A 361 -0.18 -5.89 -24.39
C GLU A 361 1.34 -5.69 -24.22
N ILE A 362 1.75 -4.58 -23.61
CA ILE A 362 3.15 -4.30 -23.29
C ILE A 362 3.75 -5.41 -22.40
N LEU A 363 2.95 -6.06 -21.60
CA LEU A 363 3.36 -7.14 -20.71
C LEU A 363 3.62 -8.47 -21.43
N ASP A 364 3.19 -8.63 -22.70
CA ASP A 364 3.44 -9.83 -23.51
C ASP A 364 4.83 -9.84 -24.18
N GLN A 365 5.62 -8.76 -24.02
CA GLN A 365 6.97 -8.73 -24.52
C GLN A 365 7.85 -9.85 -23.90
N PRO A 366 8.84 -10.37 -24.63
CA PRO A 366 9.78 -11.35 -24.08
C PRO A 366 10.49 -10.86 -22.81
N CYS A 367 10.74 -11.76 -21.89
CA CYS A 367 11.51 -11.48 -20.68
C CYS A 367 12.94 -12.03 -20.83
N ASP A 368 13.91 -11.25 -20.38
CA ASP A 368 15.30 -11.67 -20.28
C ASP A 368 15.55 -12.54 -19.05
N ALA A 369 16.67 -13.24 -19.04
CA ALA A 369 17.11 -13.99 -17.88
C ALA A 369 17.40 -13.05 -16.70
N SER A 370 17.03 -13.53 -15.49
CA SER A 370 17.27 -12.81 -14.25
C SER A 370 18.68 -13.08 -13.75
N GLU A 371 19.61 -12.15 -14.01
CA GLU A 371 21.00 -12.28 -13.58
C GLU A 371 21.60 -10.93 -13.18
N VAL A 372 22.54 -10.95 -12.24
CA VAL A 372 23.31 -9.78 -11.85
C VAL A 372 24.39 -9.50 -12.91
N PRO A 373 24.42 -8.31 -13.55
CA PRO A 373 25.43 -7.96 -14.54
C PRO A 373 26.84 -7.92 -13.93
N ALA A 374 27.85 -8.16 -14.77
CA ALA A 374 29.25 -8.20 -14.34
C ALA A 374 29.76 -6.88 -13.73
N PHE A 375 29.16 -5.75 -14.09
CA PHE A 375 29.58 -4.44 -13.59
C PHE A 375 29.04 -4.08 -12.22
N VAL A 376 28.15 -4.90 -11.63
CA VAL A 376 27.58 -4.57 -10.32
C VAL A 376 28.55 -4.91 -9.21
N THR A 377 28.96 -3.88 -8.46
CA THR A 377 29.89 -4.03 -7.33
C THR A 377 29.18 -4.58 -6.10
N ARG A 378 29.93 -5.23 -5.20
CA ARG A 378 29.43 -5.67 -3.91
C ARG A 378 29.04 -4.51 -2.98
N GLU A 379 29.43 -3.28 -3.29
CA GLU A 379 29.02 -2.10 -2.51
C GLU A 379 27.54 -1.75 -2.69
N VAL A 380 26.90 -2.25 -3.75
CA VAL A 380 25.47 -2.10 -4.01
C VAL A 380 24.69 -2.86 -2.94
N ALA A 381 23.78 -2.17 -2.29
CA ALA A 381 22.90 -2.76 -1.27
C ALA A 381 21.65 -3.40 -1.90
N GLU A 382 21.13 -2.76 -2.96
CA GLU A 382 19.99 -3.30 -3.70
C GLU A 382 20.27 -3.22 -5.20
N PHE A 383 20.07 -4.31 -5.87
CA PHE A 383 20.13 -4.45 -7.31
C PHE A 383 18.76 -4.79 -7.84
N GLY A 384 18.26 -4.04 -8.82
CA GLY A 384 17.05 -4.32 -9.57
C GLY A 384 17.29 -4.39 -11.07
N GLN A 385 16.58 -5.28 -11.73
CA GLN A 385 16.52 -5.38 -13.19
C GLN A 385 15.07 -5.35 -13.65
N LEU A 386 14.77 -4.54 -14.67
CA LEU A 386 13.52 -4.56 -15.41
C LEU A 386 13.81 -4.96 -16.86
N SER A 387 13.04 -5.91 -17.38
CA SER A 387 13.10 -6.35 -18.79
C SER A 387 11.89 -5.81 -19.54
N LEU A 388 12.08 -4.75 -20.34
CA LEU A 388 11.02 -4.06 -21.06
C LEU A 388 11.57 -3.32 -22.29
N ASP A 389 11.00 -3.53 -23.47
CA ASP A 389 11.24 -2.69 -24.63
C ASP A 389 10.41 -1.40 -24.54
N LEU A 390 11.05 -0.32 -24.05
CA LEU A 390 10.41 0.98 -23.88
C LEU A 390 9.99 1.61 -25.20
N GLY A 391 10.72 1.34 -26.29
CA GLY A 391 10.36 1.83 -27.61
C GLY A 391 9.11 1.16 -28.18
N ALA A 392 8.99 -0.15 -28.00
CA ALA A 392 7.77 -0.88 -28.36
C ALA A 392 6.59 -0.46 -27.46
N ALA A 393 6.82 -0.34 -26.14
CA ALA A 393 5.82 0.15 -25.20
C ALA A 393 5.27 1.54 -25.59
N TYR A 394 6.16 2.48 -25.91
CA TYR A 394 5.76 3.83 -26.36
C TYR A 394 4.92 3.78 -27.66
N LYS A 395 5.29 2.93 -28.62
CA LYS A 395 4.53 2.76 -29.86
C LYS A 395 3.14 2.20 -29.59
N THR A 396 3.02 1.18 -28.76
CA THR A 396 1.72 0.59 -28.36
C THR A 396 0.83 1.66 -27.70
N VAL A 397 1.34 2.36 -26.68
CA VAL A 397 0.59 3.45 -26.01
C VAL A 397 0.13 4.51 -27.00
N ARG A 398 1.02 4.97 -27.87
CA ARG A 398 0.68 5.98 -28.89
C ARG A 398 -0.41 5.49 -29.84
N GLN A 399 -0.31 4.25 -30.33
CA GLN A 399 -1.31 3.67 -31.23
C GLN A 399 -2.70 3.57 -30.56
N LEU A 400 -2.74 3.11 -29.33
CA LEU A 400 -4.00 2.99 -28.58
C LEU A 400 -4.66 4.35 -28.32
N LEU A 401 -3.88 5.35 -27.95
CA LEU A 401 -4.40 6.70 -27.73
C LEU A 401 -4.89 7.36 -29.02
N LEU A 402 -4.23 7.13 -30.16
CA LEU A 402 -4.66 7.62 -31.46
C LEU A 402 -5.93 6.91 -31.99
N ALA A 403 -6.21 5.70 -31.51
CA ALA A 403 -7.42 4.96 -31.91
C ALA A 403 -8.69 5.40 -31.15
N GLN A 404 -8.58 6.26 -30.14
CA GLN A 404 -9.72 6.78 -29.39
C GLN A 404 -10.50 7.86 -30.16
N ALA A 405 -11.73 8.18 -29.70
CA ALA A 405 -12.60 9.16 -30.33
C ALA A 405 -11.98 10.57 -30.45
N GLU A 406 -11.03 10.89 -29.58
CA GLU A 406 -10.26 12.15 -29.58
C GLU A 406 -8.90 12.03 -30.32
N GLY A 407 -8.76 11.04 -31.18
CA GLY A 407 -7.50 10.71 -31.85
C GLY A 407 -6.82 11.87 -32.59
N GLU A 408 -7.59 12.79 -33.21
CA GLU A 408 -7.01 13.99 -33.85
C GLU A 408 -6.37 14.94 -32.84
N GLN A 409 -6.99 15.16 -31.68
CA GLN A 409 -6.44 16.00 -30.62
C GLN A 409 -5.19 15.36 -30.04
N VAL A 410 -5.22 14.07 -29.79
CA VAL A 410 -4.08 13.30 -29.32
C VAL A 410 -2.94 13.29 -30.35
N ALA A 411 -3.24 13.14 -31.65
CA ALA A 411 -2.25 13.23 -32.71
C ALA A 411 -1.56 14.61 -32.74
N ASN A 412 -2.33 15.68 -32.56
CA ASN A 412 -1.80 17.04 -32.48
C ASN A 412 -0.90 17.21 -31.24
N MET A 413 -1.31 16.70 -30.08
CA MET A 413 -0.48 16.73 -28.86
C MET A 413 0.86 16.00 -29.08
N TYR A 414 0.86 14.79 -29.65
CA TYR A 414 2.09 14.07 -29.96
C TYR A 414 2.96 14.81 -30.98
N SER A 415 2.35 15.39 -32.02
CA SER A 415 3.07 16.17 -33.01
C SER A 415 3.74 17.41 -32.40
N VAL A 416 3.05 18.10 -31.50
CA VAL A 416 3.60 19.25 -30.77
C VAL A 416 4.71 18.79 -29.81
N ALA A 417 4.50 17.70 -29.08
CA ALA A 417 5.52 17.13 -28.18
C ALA A 417 6.76 16.67 -28.93
N ASP A 418 6.60 15.99 -30.06
CA ASP A 418 7.71 15.58 -30.94
C ASP A 418 8.47 16.79 -31.51
N MET A 419 7.75 17.84 -31.98
CA MET A 419 8.37 19.08 -32.44
C MET A 419 9.11 19.82 -31.31
N GLN A 420 8.51 19.91 -30.14
CA GLN A 420 9.14 20.55 -28.99
C GLN A 420 10.37 19.78 -28.55
N SER A 421 10.30 18.45 -28.42
CA SER A 421 11.44 17.62 -28.03
C SER A 421 12.58 17.73 -29.07
N GLN A 422 12.24 17.70 -30.35
CA GLN A 422 13.22 17.90 -31.42
C GLN A 422 13.85 19.30 -31.36
N ALA A 423 13.04 20.35 -31.13
CA ALA A 423 13.54 21.72 -31.07
C ALA A 423 14.40 22.00 -29.81
N TRP A 424 13.98 21.47 -28.67
CA TRP A 424 14.60 21.72 -27.38
C TRP A 424 15.73 20.75 -27.05
N LEU A 425 15.53 19.45 -27.33
CA LEU A 425 16.47 18.39 -26.98
C LEU A 425 17.30 17.90 -28.17
N GLY A 426 16.92 18.26 -29.39
CA GLY A 426 17.59 17.85 -30.61
C GLY A 426 17.33 16.40 -31.03
N VAL A 427 16.43 15.72 -30.35
CA VAL A 427 16.00 14.33 -30.60
C VAL A 427 14.51 14.18 -30.23
N ASP A 428 13.81 13.32 -30.94
CA ASP A 428 12.42 12.98 -30.59
C ASP A 428 12.35 11.88 -29.51
N VAL A 429 11.25 11.85 -28.79
CA VAL A 429 11.02 10.91 -27.68
C VAL A 429 11.08 9.46 -28.16
N ALA A 430 10.51 9.16 -29.32
CA ALA A 430 10.49 7.82 -29.88
C ALA A 430 11.91 7.30 -30.18
N THR A 431 12.79 8.14 -30.72
CA THR A 431 14.19 7.81 -30.96
C THR A 431 14.93 7.50 -29.65
N VAL A 432 14.74 8.33 -28.62
CA VAL A 432 15.34 8.11 -27.30
C VAL A 432 14.88 6.77 -26.71
N LEU A 433 13.57 6.53 -26.63
CA LEU A 433 13.04 5.31 -26.03
C LEU A 433 13.36 4.06 -26.85
N SER A 434 13.34 4.12 -28.17
CA SER A 434 13.68 2.98 -29.04
C SER A 434 15.18 2.65 -29.06
N GLY A 435 16.04 3.59 -28.68
CA GLY A 435 17.47 3.37 -28.56
C GLY A 435 17.89 2.72 -27.25
N LEU A 436 17.00 2.68 -26.24
CA LEU A 436 17.21 1.92 -25.02
C LEU A 436 17.01 0.42 -25.32
N GLY A 437 17.91 -0.41 -24.80
CA GLY A 437 17.75 -1.86 -24.89
C GLY A 437 16.59 -2.35 -24.01
N THR A 438 16.43 -3.67 -23.97
CA THR A 438 15.37 -4.30 -23.19
C THR A 438 15.72 -4.47 -21.71
N ARG A 439 16.93 -4.16 -21.29
CA ARG A 439 17.42 -4.33 -19.92
C ARG A 439 17.67 -2.99 -19.28
N HIS A 440 17.03 -2.78 -18.15
CA HIS A 440 17.17 -1.59 -17.31
C HIS A 440 17.61 -2.04 -15.93
N TRP A 441 18.70 -1.49 -15.42
CA TRP A 441 19.28 -1.85 -14.13
C TRP A 441 19.21 -0.69 -13.15
N PHE A 442 18.87 -0.99 -11.93
CA PHE A 442 18.76 -0.03 -10.83
C PHE A 442 19.69 -0.47 -9.71
N LEU A 443 20.51 0.43 -9.25
CA LEU A 443 21.50 0.17 -8.21
C LEU A 443 21.24 1.14 -7.06
N THR A 444 20.99 0.61 -5.86
CA THR A 444 20.91 1.42 -4.65
C THR A 444 22.14 1.15 -3.80
N PHE A 445 22.84 2.20 -3.42
CA PHE A 445 24.00 2.12 -2.55
C PHE A 445 23.57 2.42 -1.11
N PRO A 446 24.30 1.91 -0.10
CA PRO A 446 24.01 2.23 1.28
C PRO A 446 23.99 3.73 1.52
N PRO A 447 23.01 4.25 2.28
CA PRO A 447 22.93 5.68 2.59
C PRO A 447 24.15 6.11 3.46
N GLN A 448 24.63 7.34 3.27
CA GLN A 448 25.70 7.93 4.08
C GLN A 448 25.10 8.86 5.14
N ILE A 449 24.50 8.28 6.17
CA ILE A 449 23.69 8.95 7.18
C ILE A 449 24.48 10.01 7.94
N ALA A 450 25.67 9.65 8.44
CA ALA A 450 26.50 10.57 9.19
C ALA A 450 26.86 11.84 8.39
N GLU A 451 26.99 11.70 7.08
CA GLU A 451 27.31 12.80 6.17
C GLU A 451 26.08 13.68 5.89
N VAL A 452 24.91 13.07 5.74
CA VAL A 452 23.62 13.80 5.59
C VAL A 452 23.31 14.60 6.86
N LEU A 453 23.46 14.00 8.04
CA LEU A 453 23.27 14.68 9.33
C LEU A 453 24.29 15.80 9.55
N ALA A 454 25.56 15.60 9.16
CA ALA A 454 26.58 16.64 9.25
C ALA A 454 26.27 17.83 8.32
N LYS A 455 25.79 17.55 7.09
CA LYS A 455 25.36 18.57 6.13
C LYS A 455 24.11 19.31 6.62
N ALA A 456 23.12 18.60 7.16
CA ALA A 456 21.89 19.20 7.70
C ALA A 456 22.20 20.16 8.85
N ARG A 457 23.07 19.75 9.80
CA ARG A 457 23.51 20.63 10.90
C ARG A 457 24.28 21.87 10.42
N ALA A 458 25.20 21.68 9.45
CA ALA A 458 25.94 22.79 8.90
C ALA A 458 25.06 23.80 8.13
N ALA A 459 23.97 23.32 7.56
CA ALA A 459 23.00 24.14 6.85
C ALA A 459 22.11 24.96 7.79
N ASP A 460 21.66 24.33 8.88
CA ASP A 460 20.92 25.02 9.92
C ASP A 460 21.73 26.19 10.50
N GLU A 461 23.05 26.00 10.71
CA GLU A 461 23.95 27.04 11.12
C GLU A 461 24.19 28.15 10.07
N SER A 462 24.08 27.81 8.75
CA SER A 462 24.36 28.76 7.65
C SER A 462 23.11 29.37 7.02
N GLY A 463 21.91 28.84 7.30
CA GLY A 463 20.65 29.23 6.67
C GLY A 463 20.58 28.85 5.18
N GLU A 464 21.42 27.94 4.72
CA GLU A 464 21.39 27.41 3.36
C GLU A 464 20.44 26.24 3.24
N GLU A 465 19.57 26.23 2.23
CA GLU A 465 18.76 25.06 1.89
C GLU A 465 19.66 23.90 1.47
N VAL A 466 19.78 22.86 2.30
CA VAL A 466 20.49 21.63 1.95
C VAL A 466 19.55 20.69 1.24
N SER A 467 19.95 20.28 0.04
CA SER A 467 19.37 19.08 -0.58
C SER A 467 19.66 17.85 0.31
N THR A 468 18.70 17.45 1.10
CA THR A 468 18.72 16.27 1.99
C THR A 468 18.53 14.97 1.20
N VAL A 469 18.99 14.89 -0.05
CA VAL A 469 18.90 13.65 -0.83
C VAL A 469 19.87 12.64 -0.23
N ALA A 470 19.35 11.86 0.71
CA ALA A 470 20.03 10.72 1.30
C ALA A 470 20.20 9.56 0.30
N ASP A 471 19.48 9.63 -0.81
CA ASP A 471 19.39 8.55 -1.79
C ASP A 471 20.66 8.52 -2.64
N ARG A 472 21.30 7.36 -2.67
CA ARG A 472 22.46 7.03 -3.49
C ARG A 472 22.07 5.96 -4.47
N LEU A 473 21.67 6.36 -5.68
CA LEU A 473 21.15 5.43 -6.67
C LEU A 473 21.77 5.67 -8.05
N ALA A 474 21.87 4.61 -8.84
CA ALA A 474 22.16 4.70 -10.26
C ALA A 474 21.15 3.87 -11.06
N ALA A 475 20.77 4.39 -12.21
CA ALA A 475 20.06 3.65 -13.23
C ALA A 475 20.97 3.51 -14.45
N VAL A 476 21.03 2.31 -15.00
CA VAL A 476 21.89 1.98 -16.14
C VAL A 476 21.03 1.32 -17.21
N TRP A 477 21.14 1.83 -18.43
CA TRP A 477 20.45 1.31 -19.59
C TRP A 477 21.47 0.86 -20.63
N GLN A 478 21.26 -0.30 -21.22
CA GLN A 478 21.99 -0.71 -22.40
C GLN A 478 21.46 0.09 -23.60
N ILE A 479 22.36 0.62 -24.42
CA ILE A 479 21.99 1.37 -25.63
C ILE A 479 22.74 0.83 -26.86
N ALA A 480 22.05 0.85 -28.00
CA ALA A 480 22.62 0.37 -29.27
C ALA A 480 23.45 1.45 -29.97
N ASP A 481 23.03 2.73 -29.86
CA ASP A 481 23.68 3.89 -30.48
C ASP A 481 23.80 5.04 -29.48
N GLU A 482 25.00 5.51 -29.24
CA GLU A 482 25.29 6.62 -28.33
C GLU A 482 24.93 8.00 -28.91
N GLY A 483 24.86 8.12 -30.26
CA GLY A 483 24.71 9.41 -30.96
C GLY A 483 23.50 10.24 -30.50
N PRO A 484 22.29 9.69 -30.44
CA PRO A 484 21.10 10.41 -29.97
C PRO A 484 21.27 10.93 -28.55
N TYR A 485 21.83 10.12 -27.65
CA TYR A 485 22.01 10.48 -26.23
C TYR A 485 23.10 11.53 -26.03
N VAL A 486 24.20 11.49 -26.81
CA VAL A 486 25.20 12.55 -26.79
C VAL A 486 24.58 13.90 -27.20
N LYS A 487 23.70 13.91 -28.21
CA LYS A 487 22.97 15.12 -28.60
C LYS A 487 22.05 15.62 -27.51
N LEU A 488 21.26 14.71 -26.92
CA LEU A 488 20.34 15.01 -25.82
C LEU A 488 21.10 15.62 -24.63
N LEU A 489 22.17 14.96 -24.18
CA LEU A 489 22.98 15.43 -23.06
C LEU A 489 23.68 16.75 -23.35
N GLY A 490 24.13 16.95 -24.60
CA GLY A 490 24.72 18.24 -25.05
C GLY A 490 23.71 19.40 -24.94
N ARG A 491 22.44 19.13 -25.24
CA ARG A 491 21.37 20.13 -25.04
C ARG A 491 21.05 20.36 -23.56
N LEU A 492 21.00 19.31 -22.77
CA LEU A 492 20.84 19.44 -21.32
C LEU A 492 21.98 20.24 -20.69
N ALA A 493 23.24 20.03 -21.13
CA ALA A 493 24.37 20.81 -20.68
C ALA A 493 24.23 22.31 -21.01
N GLN A 494 23.72 22.64 -22.19
CA GLN A 494 23.45 24.02 -22.59
C GLN A 494 22.37 24.66 -21.69
N LEU A 495 21.28 23.92 -21.39
CA LEU A 495 20.18 24.40 -20.55
C LEU A 495 20.61 24.55 -19.08
N ALA A 496 21.49 23.68 -18.59
CA ALA A 496 22.06 23.76 -17.24
C ALA A 496 23.14 24.86 -17.07
N GLY A 497 23.43 25.65 -18.13
CA GLY A 497 24.38 26.74 -18.07
C GLY A 497 25.86 26.34 -18.26
N GLY A 498 26.17 25.05 -18.51
CA GLY A 498 27.54 24.53 -18.62
C GLY A 498 28.13 24.55 -20.03
N GLY A 499 27.33 24.54 -21.05
CA GLY A 499 27.71 24.69 -22.47
C GLY A 499 28.43 23.51 -23.15
N GLN A 500 29.18 22.68 -22.44
CA GLN A 500 29.89 21.52 -23.01
C GLN A 500 29.69 20.28 -22.14
N LEU A 501 29.72 19.10 -22.80
CA LEU A 501 29.73 17.83 -22.10
C LEU A 501 31.06 17.62 -21.37
N GLU A 502 30.96 17.15 -20.14
CA GLU A 502 32.10 16.64 -19.39
C GLU A 502 32.51 15.27 -19.93
N GLU A 503 33.81 14.95 -19.84
CA GLU A 503 34.30 13.62 -20.15
C GLU A 503 34.91 13.00 -18.90
N GLU A 504 34.34 11.88 -18.47
CA GLU A 504 34.79 11.15 -17.31
C GLU A 504 34.92 9.66 -17.62
N GLN A 505 36.08 9.09 -17.42
CA GLN A 505 36.38 7.65 -17.59
C GLN A 505 36.03 7.10 -19.00
N GLY A 506 35.98 7.97 -20.02
CA GLY A 506 35.60 7.63 -21.40
C GLY A 506 34.09 7.64 -21.64
N PHE A 507 33.33 8.24 -20.75
CA PHE A 507 31.91 8.59 -20.91
C PHE A 507 31.76 10.10 -21.07
N LYS A 508 30.75 10.52 -21.82
CA LYS A 508 30.39 11.93 -22.00
C LYS A 508 29.08 12.22 -21.29
N GLY A 509 29.02 13.32 -20.56
CA GLY A 509 27.82 13.57 -19.75
C GLY A 509 27.69 14.98 -19.24
N VAL A 510 26.71 15.16 -18.37
CA VAL A 510 26.35 16.41 -17.70
C VAL A 510 25.95 16.15 -16.26
N ARG A 511 26.38 17.05 -15.39
CA ARG A 511 25.86 17.14 -14.00
C ARG A 511 24.83 18.26 -13.96
N ILE A 512 23.68 17.97 -13.36
CA ILE A 512 22.57 18.91 -13.24
C ILE A 512 22.56 19.47 -11.82
N PRO A 513 22.26 20.77 -11.63
CA PRO A 513 22.01 21.31 -10.30
C PRO A 513 20.99 20.46 -9.55
N GLY A 514 21.27 20.14 -8.28
CA GLY A 514 20.44 19.18 -7.49
C GLY A 514 21.05 17.77 -7.41
N GLY A 515 22.27 17.55 -7.97
CA GLY A 515 23.06 16.35 -7.72
C GLY A 515 22.85 15.18 -8.67
N ALA A 516 21.95 15.30 -9.65
CA ALA A 516 21.78 14.28 -10.68
C ALA A 516 22.85 14.41 -11.78
N ALA A 517 23.35 13.28 -12.28
CA ALA A 517 24.32 13.21 -13.35
C ALA A 517 23.88 12.20 -14.41
N PHE A 518 24.07 12.55 -15.68
CA PHE A 518 23.72 11.71 -16.83
C PHE A 518 24.94 11.55 -17.74
N TYR A 519 25.36 10.32 -17.98
CA TYR A 519 26.53 10.01 -18.77
C TYR A 519 26.27 8.91 -19.80
N VAL A 520 26.86 9.00 -20.97
CA VAL A 520 26.72 8.02 -22.05
C VAL A 520 28.10 7.59 -22.55
N GLY A 521 28.26 6.29 -22.75
CA GLY A 521 29.49 5.70 -23.29
C GLY A 521 29.50 4.18 -23.10
N ARG A 522 30.36 3.51 -23.91
CA ARG A 522 30.57 2.05 -23.88
C ARG A 522 29.25 1.24 -24.01
N GLY A 523 28.29 1.76 -24.80
CA GLY A 523 27.00 1.13 -25.01
C GLY A 523 26.06 1.22 -23.81
N HIS A 524 26.30 2.18 -22.91
CA HIS A 524 25.43 2.41 -21.75
C HIS A 524 25.08 3.90 -21.60
N LEU A 525 23.83 4.14 -21.16
CA LEU A 525 23.39 5.39 -20.58
C LEU A 525 23.33 5.17 -19.06
N VAL A 526 23.89 6.09 -18.30
CA VAL A 526 23.96 6.05 -16.84
C VAL A 526 23.34 7.32 -16.28
N MET A 527 22.38 7.18 -15.39
CA MET A 527 21.91 8.24 -14.50
C MET A 527 22.41 7.91 -13.10
N ALA A 528 22.95 8.88 -12.41
CA ALA A 528 23.39 8.70 -11.02
C ALA A 528 22.92 9.86 -10.17
N LEU A 529 22.59 9.56 -8.92
CA LEU A 529 22.20 10.49 -7.88
C LEU A 529 23.01 10.18 -6.62
N GLY A 530 23.49 11.21 -5.93
CA GLY A 530 24.28 11.06 -4.72
C GLY A 530 25.80 11.02 -4.97
N GLU A 531 26.53 11.39 -3.93
CA GLU A 531 28.00 11.56 -3.98
C GLU A 531 28.74 10.25 -4.24
N GLY A 532 29.69 10.29 -5.19
CA GLY A 532 30.55 9.15 -5.55
C GLY A 532 29.86 8.00 -6.27
N VAL A 533 28.53 8.06 -6.49
CA VAL A 533 27.76 7.01 -7.17
C VAL A 533 28.13 6.93 -8.65
N LEU A 534 28.20 8.07 -9.31
CA LEU A 534 28.57 8.15 -10.74
C LEU A 534 29.93 7.50 -10.98
N GLU A 535 30.96 7.98 -10.28
CA GLU A 535 32.36 7.57 -10.44
C GLU A 535 32.52 6.06 -10.25
N LYS A 536 31.87 5.52 -9.23
CA LYS A 536 31.86 4.07 -8.94
C LYS A 536 31.17 3.28 -10.04
N THR A 537 30.02 3.75 -10.50
CA THR A 537 29.25 3.07 -11.56
C THR A 537 30.00 3.08 -12.88
N LEU A 538 30.55 4.22 -13.30
CA LEU A 538 31.32 4.33 -14.53
C LEU A 538 32.60 3.49 -14.46
N ALA A 539 33.32 3.50 -13.33
CA ALA A 539 34.50 2.67 -13.13
C ALA A 539 34.18 1.19 -13.24
N ALA A 540 33.07 0.76 -12.66
CA ALA A 540 32.61 -0.63 -12.68
C ALA A 540 32.19 -1.09 -14.09
N ILE A 541 31.51 -0.23 -14.87
CA ILE A 541 31.18 -0.53 -16.29
C ILE A 541 32.47 -0.62 -17.13
N ARG A 542 33.46 0.27 -16.89
CA ARG A 542 34.73 0.27 -17.60
C ARG A 542 35.57 -0.95 -17.28
N THR A 543 35.64 -1.32 -16.03
CA THR A 543 36.44 -2.44 -15.50
C THR A 543 35.58 -3.25 -14.55
N PRO A 544 34.87 -4.28 -15.05
CA PRO A 544 33.99 -5.07 -14.22
C PRO A 544 34.70 -5.65 -12.99
N PRO A 545 34.10 -5.53 -11.81
CA PRO A 545 34.65 -6.08 -10.57
C PRO A 545 34.74 -7.61 -10.63
N GLN A 546 35.70 -8.18 -9.91
CA GLN A 546 35.94 -9.62 -9.86
C GLN A 546 36.13 -10.08 -8.41
N GLY A 547 35.88 -11.36 -8.14
CA GLY A 547 36.04 -11.97 -6.83
C GLY A 547 35.19 -11.25 -5.77
N ASP A 548 35.77 -10.95 -4.63
CA ASP A 548 35.09 -10.34 -3.48
C ASP A 548 34.53 -8.92 -3.73
N THR A 549 34.93 -8.28 -4.82
CA THR A 549 34.42 -6.95 -5.18
C THR A 549 33.20 -7.01 -6.10
N SER A 550 32.87 -8.18 -6.66
CA SER A 550 31.73 -8.42 -7.55
C SER A 550 30.49 -8.88 -6.75
N LEU A 551 29.34 -8.23 -6.95
CA LEU A 551 28.09 -8.73 -6.41
C LEU A 551 27.71 -10.07 -7.03
N ARG A 552 27.93 -10.24 -8.33
CA ARG A 552 27.63 -11.46 -9.08
C ARG A 552 28.37 -12.69 -8.53
N GLU A 553 29.64 -12.52 -8.13
CA GLU A 553 30.50 -13.60 -7.64
C GLU A 553 30.42 -13.79 -6.12
N SER A 554 29.70 -12.91 -5.42
CA SER A 554 29.46 -13.03 -3.98
C SER A 554 28.46 -14.12 -3.65
N ASP A 555 28.26 -14.39 -2.36
CA ASP A 555 27.25 -15.32 -1.87
C ASP A 555 25.80 -14.80 -1.98
N VAL A 556 25.62 -13.49 -2.16
CA VAL A 556 24.30 -12.82 -2.18
C VAL A 556 23.36 -13.40 -3.25
N PRO A 557 23.71 -13.48 -4.55
CA PRO A 557 22.81 -14.05 -5.55
C PRO A 557 22.49 -15.54 -5.32
N ARG A 558 23.44 -16.30 -4.79
CA ARG A 558 23.22 -17.71 -4.44
C ARG A 558 22.18 -17.84 -3.32
N ARG A 559 22.33 -17.08 -2.23
CA ARG A 559 21.36 -17.06 -1.13
C ARG A 559 20.00 -16.55 -1.58
N ALA A 560 19.97 -15.52 -2.42
CA ALA A 560 18.74 -15.03 -3.06
C ALA A 560 18.02 -16.15 -3.85
N ALA A 561 18.78 -16.96 -4.63
CA ALA A 561 18.22 -18.07 -5.39
C ALA A 561 17.73 -19.24 -4.50
N GLU A 562 18.23 -19.36 -3.26
CA GLU A 562 17.71 -20.31 -2.27
C GLU A 562 16.36 -19.86 -1.68
N LEU A 563 16.06 -18.56 -1.71
CA LEU A 563 14.77 -18.00 -1.30
C LEU A 563 13.73 -18.11 -2.43
N LEU A 564 14.08 -17.60 -3.60
CA LEU A 564 13.29 -17.66 -4.83
C LEU A 564 14.21 -18.07 -5.98
N PRO A 565 14.02 -19.25 -6.58
CA PRO A 565 14.86 -19.70 -7.69
C PRO A 565 14.80 -18.73 -8.88
N ALA A 566 15.97 -18.35 -9.38
CA ALA A 566 16.07 -17.47 -10.56
C ALA A 566 15.34 -18.09 -11.77
N ARG A 567 14.53 -17.28 -12.44
CA ARG A 567 13.74 -17.64 -13.61
C ARG A 567 13.71 -16.47 -14.58
N PRO A 568 13.41 -16.66 -15.86
CA PRO A 568 13.07 -15.56 -16.75
C PRO A 568 11.97 -14.71 -16.10
N ALA A 569 12.23 -13.41 -15.96
CA ALA A 569 11.34 -12.50 -15.24
C ALA A 569 11.32 -11.13 -15.90
N ARG A 570 10.17 -10.46 -15.81
CA ARG A 570 10.00 -9.06 -16.19
C ARG A 570 10.79 -8.16 -15.25
N GLY A 571 10.76 -8.48 -13.97
CA GLY A 571 11.55 -7.82 -12.93
C GLY A 571 12.29 -8.84 -12.07
N TYR A 572 13.51 -8.50 -11.70
CA TYR A 572 14.34 -9.27 -10.77
C TYR A 572 15.07 -8.33 -9.84
N GLY A 573 15.08 -8.63 -8.56
CA GLY A 573 15.77 -7.86 -7.56
C GLY A 573 16.51 -8.73 -6.57
N VAL A 574 17.64 -8.23 -6.08
CA VAL A 574 18.42 -8.79 -4.97
C VAL A 574 18.79 -7.66 -4.04
N SER A 575 18.59 -7.87 -2.75
CA SER A 575 18.88 -6.89 -1.71
C SER A 575 19.72 -7.52 -0.60
N ASP A 576 20.70 -6.78 -0.12
CA ASP A 576 21.47 -7.10 1.09
C ASP A 576 21.05 -6.14 2.20
N ALA A 577 20.03 -6.54 2.96
CA ALA A 577 19.48 -5.70 4.03
C ALA A 577 20.45 -5.51 5.21
N THR A 578 21.53 -6.30 5.30
CA THR A 578 22.60 -6.01 6.27
C THR A 578 23.25 -4.66 6.00
N ARG A 579 23.08 -4.11 4.79
CA ARG A 579 23.61 -2.82 4.34
C ARG A 579 22.57 -1.70 4.31
N THR A 580 21.28 -2.04 4.19
CA THR A 580 20.16 -1.08 4.15
C THR A 580 19.36 -1.03 5.45
N GLY A 581 19.53 -2.02 6.33
CA GLY A 581 18.80 -2.14 7.61
C GLY A 581 18.95 -0.94 8.54
N GLY A 582 19.93 -0.07 8.26
CA GLY A 582 20.06 1.22 8.90
C GLY A 582 18.97 2.24 8.58
N SER A 583 18.21 2.10 7.48
CA SER A 583 17.27 3.15 7.04
C SER A 583 16.15 3.44 8.05
N LEU A 584 15.57 2.41 8.67
CA LEU A 584 14.57 2.59 9.75
C LEU A 584 15.23 3.09 11.04
N GLY A 585 16.44 2.63 11.36
CA GLY A 585 17.23 3.15 12.47
C GLY A 585 17.65 4.60 12.28
N MET A 586 17.74 5.07 11.01
CA MET A 586 17.98 6.48 10.69
C MET A 586 16.90 7.39 11.24
N LEU A 587 15.64 6.99 11.14
CA LEU A 587 14.54 7.81 11.67
C LEU A 587 14.70 7.99 13.18
N ARG A 588 15.17 6.98 13.91
CA ARG A 588 15.50 7.12 15.31
C ARG A 588 16.74 7.98 15.52
N ASP A 589 17.83 7.72 14.79
CA ASP A 589 19.08 8.48 14.92
C ASP A 589 18.85 9.96 14.55
N LEU A 590 17.97 10.24 13.58
CA LEU A 590 17.51 11.58 13.25
C LEU A 590 16.69 12.17 14.41
N ALA A 591 15.75 11.39 14.95
CA ALA A 591 14.96 11.78 16.11
C ALA A 591 15.82 12.02 17.36
N GLU A 592 16.91 11.28 17.55
CA GLU A 592 17.88 11.53 18.63
C GLU A 592 18.72 12.80 18.40
N ALA A 593 18.93 13.18 17.16
CA ALA A 593 19.73 14.35 16.78
C ALA A 593 18.95 15.68 16.83
N MET A 594 17.62 15.63 16.80
CA MET A 594 16.74 16.81 16.94
C MET A 594 16.36 16.99 18.42
N GLU A 595 16.35 18.22 18.89
CA GLU A 595 15.81 18.52 20.23
C GLU A 595 14.28 18.62 20.14
N PRO A 596 13.52 17.99 21.06
CA PRO A 596 12.05 18.07 21.03
C PRO A 596 11.51 19.50 21.06
N ASP A 597 12.28 20.41 21.66
CA ASP A 597 11.92 21.83 21.77
C ASP A 597 12.01 22.59 20.44
N ASP A 598 12.69 22.03 19.43
CA ASP A 598 12.76 22.59 18.06
C ASP A 598 11.49 22.31 17.24
N ILE A 599 10.59 21.45 17.74
CA ILE A 599 9.32 21.11 17.09
C ILE A 599 8.22 22.00 17.66
N GLU A 600 7.77 22.97 16.87
CA GLU A 600 6.74 23.93 17.28
C GLU A 600 5.37 23.27 17.57
N ASP A 601 5.02 22.24 16.79
CA ASP A 601 3.77 21.51 16.94
C ASP A 601 3.86 20.47 18.07
N GLU A 602 3.05 20.64 19.12
CA GLU A 602 3.05 19.80 20.31
C GLU A 602 2.61 18.35 20.03
N SER A 603 1.69 18.15 19.10
CA SER A 603 1.24 16.82 18.66
C SER A 603 2.33 16.09 17.88
N MET A 604 3.03 16.79 16.99
CA MET A 604 4.20 16.27 16.27
C MET A 604 5.36 16.01 17.21
N ARG A 605 5.57 16.82 18.23
CA ARG A 605 6.56 16.59 19.29
C ARG A 605 6.32 15.29 20.04
N GLY A 606 5.07 15.01 20.42
CA GLY A 606 4.67 13.74 21.06
C GLY A 606 4.93 12.52 20.18
N VAL A 607 4.56 12.60 18.90
CA VAL A 607 4.85 11.55 17.91
C VAL A 607 6.36 11.33 17.75
N PHE A 608 7.13 12.39 17.75
CA PHE A 608 8.58 12.33 17.55
C PHE A 608 9.30 11.71 18.76
N VAL A 609 8.90 12.06 19.98
CA VAL A 609 9.40 11.43 21.21
C VAL A 609 9.05 9.94 21.24
N ALA A 610 7.82 9.60 20.86
CA ALA A 610 7.38 8.20 20.77
C ALA A 610 8.16 7.40 19.71
N LEU A 611 8.43 7.95 18.54
CA LEU A 611 9.27 7.31 17.51
C LEU A 611 10.69 7.05 18.01
N LYS A 612 11.25 7.95 18.81
CA LYS A 612 12.57 7.81 19.43
C LYS A 612 12.68 6.57 20.32
N ASP A 613 11.64 6.27 21.08
CA ASP A 613 11.60 5.11 21.99
C ASP A 613 11.14 3.83 21.31
N LEU A 614 10.33 3.93 20.26
CA LEU A 614 9.75 2.79 19.54
C LEU A 614 10.69 2.19 18.49
N LEU A 615 11.41 3.02 17.74
CA LEU A 615 12.25 2.52 16.67
C LEU A 615 13.58 1.97 17.24
N PRO A 616 14.04 0.81 16.76
CA PRO A 616 15.37 0.33 17.05
C PRO A 616 16.42 1.27 16.44
N SER A 617 17.53 1.49 17.13
CA SER A 617 18.67 2.22 16.58
C SER A 617 19.24 1.52 15.34
N ALA A 618 19.98 2.24 14.49
CA ALA A 618 20.63 1.66 13.32
C ALA A 618 21.53 0.46 13.69
N ARG A 619 22.18 0.51 14.84
CA ARG A 619 23.01 -0.58 15.36
C ARG A 619 22.18 -1.80 15.79
N GLU A 620 21.02 -1.61 16.38
CA GLU A 620 20.11 -2.70 16.75
C GLU A 620 19.48 -3.32 15.50
N MET A 621 19.22 -2.51 14.46
CA MET A 621 18.70 -2.95 13.15
C MET A 621 19.71 -3.76 12.35
N GLU A 622 21.01 -3.62 12.65
CA GLU A 622 22.05 -4.35 11.94
C GLU A 622 21.85 -5.87 12.07
N GLY A 623 21.70 -6.56 10.94
CA GLY A 623 21.47 -8.00 10.88
C GLY A 623 20.08 -8.47 11.34
N MET A 624 19.07 -7.59 11.46
CA MET A 624 17.68 -8.02 11.66
C MET A 624 17.09 -8.69 10.42
N PHE A 625 17.51 -8.21 9.26
CA PHE A 625 17.16 -8.76 7.97
C PHE A 625 18.42 -9.27 7.27
N GLY A 626 18.28 -10.33 6.51
CA GLY A 626 19.34 -10.90 5.68
C GLY A 626 19.22 -10.52 4.22
N ILE A 627 19.44 -11.49 3.35
CA ILE A 627 19.26 -11.30 1.91
C ILE A 627 17.78 -11.29 1.55
N GLY A 628 17.40 -10.38 0.67
CA GLY A 628 16.11 -10.32 0.04
C GLY A 628 16.18 -10.58 -1.47
N THR A 629 15.08 -11.04 -2.04
CA THR A 629 14.95 -11.20 -3.48
C THR A 629 13.52 -10.95 -3.93
N THR A 630 13.37 -10.45 -5.13
CA THR A 630 12.09 -10.10 -5.75
C THR A 630 12.05 -10.61 -7.18
N LEU A 631 10.92 -11.19 -7.58
CA LEU A 631 10.65 -11.60 -8.95
C LEU A 631 9.29 -11.06 -9.40
N LEU A 632 9.25 -10.43 -10.57
CA LEU A 632 8.03 -10.09 -11.29
C LEU A 632 7.96 -10.93 -12.55
N ARG A 633 7.03 -11.87 -12.61
CA ARG A 633 6.89 -12.81 -13.72
C ARG A 633 5.58 -12.60 -14.46
N MET A 634 5.62 -12.74 -15.77
CA MET A 634 4.46 -12.88 -16.60
C MET A 634 4.31 -14.35 -16.99
N THR A 635 3.11 -14.89 -16.82
CA THR A 635 2.73 -16.23 -17.24
C THR A 635 1.58 -16.14 -18.23
N ASP A 636 1.21 -17.26 -18.89
CA ASP A 636 0.05 -17.28 -19.79
C ASP A 636 -1.26 -16.97 -19.03
N ASP A 637 -1.32 -17.25 -17.73
CA ASP A 637 -2.50 -17.07 -16.89
C ASP A 637 -2.54 -15.70 -16.17
N GLY A 638 -1.38 -15.03 -16.04
CA GLY A 638 -1.36 -13.75 -15.30
C GLY A 638 0.02 -13.22 -14.92
N LEU A 639 -0.01 -12.25 -14.01
CA LEU A 639 1.16 -11.64 -13.40
C LEU A 639 1.38 -12.21 -12.01
N LEU A 640 2.62 -12.54 -11.70
CA LEU A 640 3.04 -13.01 -10.38
C LEU A 640 4.23 -12.19 -9.90
N TYR A 641 4.02 -11.46 -8.81
CA TYR A 641 5.06 -10.76 -8.06
C TYR A 641 5.38 -11.56 -6.79
N GLU A 642 6.63 -11.91 -6.61
CA GLU A 642 7.12 -12.69 -5.46
C GLU A 642 8.25 -11.94 -4.78
N THR A 643 8.22 -11.84 -3.46
CA THR A 643 9.35 -11.35 -2.68
C THR A 643 9.61 -12.27 -1.49
N ALA A 644 10.87 -12.46 -1.15
CA ALA A 644 11.26 -13.24 0.01
C ALA A 644 12.49 -12.62 0.69
N TRP A 645 12.50 -12.68 2.02
CA TRP A 645 13.54 -12.13 2.87
C TRP A 645 13.98 -13.15 3.91
N GLU A 646 15.28 -13.25 4.13
CA GLU A 646 15.81 -13.95 5.31
C GLU A 646 15.51 -13.13 6.56
N MET A 647 15.03 -13.81 7.58
CA MET A 647 14.79 -13.26 8.92
C MET A 647 15.72 -14.00 9.89
N PRO A 648 16.92 -13.47 10.17
CA PRO A 648 17.89 -14.13 11.02
C PRO A 648 17.33 -14.46 12.40
N ALA A 649 17.77 -15.57 12.99
CA ALA A 649 17.45 -15.95 14.36
C ALA A 649 18.00 -14.92 15.36
N PRO A 650 17.38 -14.81 16.55
CA PRO A 650 17.78 -13.88 17.60
C PRO A 650 19.24 -14.02 18.03
#